data_51282186c039d16133f7503ea5cf1e3c
#
_entry.id   51282186c039d16133f7503ea5cf1e3c
#
_cell.length_a   1.000
_cell.length_b   1.000
_cell.length_c   1.000
_cell.angle_alpha   90.00
_cell.angle_beta   90.00
_cell.angle_gamma   90.00
#
_symmetry.space_group_name_H-M   'P 1'
#
loop_
_entity.id
_entity.type
_entity.pdbx_description
1 polymer ?
#
loop_
_entity_poly.entity_id
_entity_poly.type
_entity_poly.pdbx_seq_one_letter_code
_entity_poly.pdbx_strand_id
1 'polypeptide(L)'
;MSQKAHWSLLRKFAAGLVLTITGWSSTVQAQEPEYPPFEKVTEGFRKIEPKSTDGTSLFNLWVRDKDQQVYIEIPKDFAAKKYFIALTKSSGDPYAGLQGGDFYVYWRQYDKRLALIAPNMEYRSTGEPESRSSVKRLFTDSVLLDVPIVTMVPRGGPLVDADALMVGQASRFFGAEGRATMPLFSVSKAKVFSKNTELAFEIIGEGGTLQTLHYSLSEVPENNGYKPRKADERVGYFTTDYTDLGIYNDEKVRTRFVNRWRLEKRDPALKVSPPVKPIEFYIEHTTPVRYRRWVKQGIEYWNKAFESVGISDAIVVYYQDAPTGKYMDLDPEDVQYNFVRWLNNNVGTAIGPSRVHPLTGEILDADIILTDGWIRHFNFQFNDLLPEVAMEGMSPETLSWLADHPNWDPRVRLGSYADRHQILNKIAQQSQLPFAGHPLAQGLNNKNVGRVPGQNLRPDQYCLAAHGKQLDMAMARLAFEMALAEGEEPAKEGEQKPAKPKEELLDGMPESFIGPLLADLVAHEVGHTLGLRHNFRASSVYTLAEINSEDMKGKKPLAGSVMDYIPVNFNQGGGAVQGDWTMIDIGPYDFWAIQYGYETDESKLPEILKRVSEPELTYATDEDTGGPDPLARRYDYSKNPLDYAENQMRLVKLYRDRLLEKFVKPGDSWAKARRGYELTLGEQTKAISMMAIWVGGTFVNRDKKGDPGDRSPVTVVPPEMQRKALDFIMQQAFVDESFGLKPEVIQKMSLDRWMDGGFRADGEAAWPIHDRILSIQASTLTMIMNPTTLRRVYDNEVRTPADQDAVTLPEILDKVTAKVWSELETKFEGEANDRKPRISSLRRNLQREHVERLIDLSIPAATPTSASKVVCNLSLMQLRQLKGKIDAALGNQQGMDKYTVAHLSEIQQRLTKALDADYIYNVPAPGMGGGRGPIIIGAQESSSNPVGSEVP
;
A
#
# COMPACT_ATOMS: atom_id res chain seq x y z
N MET A 1 -19.43 -65.31 -1.98
CA MET A 1 -18.72 -66.28 -2.82
C MET A 1 -17.26 -65.87 -2.73
N SER A 2 -16.56 -66.53 -1.90
CA SER A 2 -15.72 -67.73 -2.01
C SER A 2 -14.35 -67.30 -2.52
N GLN A 3 -13.28 -67.52 -1.86
CA GLN A 3 -12.62 -68.45 -0.98
C GLN A 3 -11.12 -68.21 -1.16
N LYS A 4 -10.36 -68.10 -0.04
CA LYS A 4 -9.46 -69.09 0.51
C LYS A 4 -8.30 -69.52 -0.45
N ALA A 5 -7.11 -69.62 -0.08
CA ALA A 5 -6.28 -70.00 1.05
C ALA A 5 -4.88 -70.25 0.43
N HIS A 6 -3.76 -70.23 1.04
CA HIS A 6 -3.28 -71.23 1.94
C HIS A 6 -2.00 -70.82 2.65
N TRP A 7 -2.00 -71.11 3.88
CA TRP A 7 -0.92 -71.35 4.83
C TRP A 7 -0.12 -72.62 4.55
N SER A 8 1.09 -72.61 5.14
CA SER A 8 1.92 -73.74 5.62
C SER A 8 3.27 -73.77 4.93
N LEU A 9 4.38 -74.03 5.56
CA LEU A 9 4.73 -75.02 6.53
C LEU A 9 5.95 -74.63 7.35
N LEU A 10 5.84 -74.92 8.61
CA LEU A 10 6.82 -75.00 9.67
C LEU A 10 7.63 -76.31 9.62
N ARG A 11 8.82 -76.25 10.21
CA ARG A 11 9.50 -77.30 11.09
C ARG A 11 10.58 -78.19 10.52
N LYS A 12 11.66 -78.08 11.30
CA LYS A 12 12.52 -79.01 11.88
C LYS A 12 13.84 -79.41 11.16
N PHE A 13 14.98 -79.16 11.79
CA PHE A 13 15.66 -80.23 12.54
C PHE A 13 16.72 -79.64 13.47
N ALA A 14 16.74 -80.13 14.68
CA ALA A 14 17.78 -79.88 15.68
C ALA A 14 18.82 -81.04 15.65
N ALA A 15 19.95 -80.73 16.24
CA ALA A 15 20.95 -81.69 16.87
C ALA A 15 22.25 -81.86 16.12
N GLY A 16 23.30 -81.53 16.85
CA GLY A 16 24.68 -81.95 16.57
C GLY A 16 25.72 -81.17 17.37
N LEU A 17 25.86 -81.46 18.71
CA LEU A 17 26.88 -80.92 19.56
C LEU A 17 28.26 -81.57 19.27
N VAL A 18 29.26 -80.74 18.88
CA VAL A 18 30.68 -81.14 19.09
C VAL A 18 31.43 -79.87 19.53
N LEU A 19 31.91 -79.93 20.80
CA LEU A 19 32.87 -78.97 21.34
C LEU A 19 34.21 -79.14 20.68
N THR A 20 34.72 -78.07 20.04
CA THR A 20 36.18 -77.90 19.88
C THR A 20 36.54 -76.51 20.37
N ILE A 21 37.20 -76.39 21.46
CA ILE A 21 37.82 -75.20 22.02
C ILE A 21 39.01 -74.86 21.14
N THR A 22 38.86 -73.85 20.27
CA THR A 22 39.97 -73.09 19.69
C THR A 22 39.80 -71.67 20.04
N GLY A 23 40.74 -71.03 20.71
CA GLY A 23 40.72 -69.70 21.17
C GLY A 23 40.56 -68.74 20.01
N TRP A 24 39.42 -68.02 20.00
CA TRP A 24 39.24 -66.83 19.21
C TRP A 24 39.58 -65.61 20.08
N SER A 25 40.72 -64.98 19.73
CA SER A 25 40.95 -63.59 20.08
C SER A 25 39.86 -62.81 19.38
N SER A 26 38.86 -62.36 20.13
CA SER A 26 37.89 -61.35 19.71
C SER A 26 38.65 -60.06 19.38
N THR A 27 38.99 -59.87 18.10
CA THR A 27 39.24 -58.54 17.60
C THR A 27 37.92 -57.78 17.82
N VAL A 28 37.91 -56.90 18.81
CA VAL A 28 36.91 -55.81 18.93
C VAL A 28 37.05 -55.02 17.64
N GLN A 29 36.18 -55.32 16.66
CA GLN A 29 36.02 -54.42 15.54
C GLN A 29 35.55 -53.12 16.14
N ALA A 30 36.44 -52.10 16.19
CA ALA A 30 36.04 -50.75 16.55
C ALA A 30 34.92 -50.38 15.59
N GLN A 31 33.69 -50.19 16.13
CA GLN A 31 32.61 -49.62 15.34
C GLN A 31 33.14 -48.34 14.71
N GLU A 32 33.08 -48.23 13.39
CA GLU A 32 33.44 -47.00 12.72
C GLU A 32 32.61 -45.87 13.39
N PRO A 33 33.24 -44.75 13.77
CA PRO A 33 32.53 -43.68 14.42
C PRO A 33 31.38 -43.24 13.54
N GLU A 34 30.23 -43.05 14.13
CA GLU A 34 28.96 -42.74 13.44
C GLU A 34 29.07 -41.49 12.57
N TYR A 35 29.97 -40.58 12.93
CA TYR A 35 30.32 -39.36 12.21
C TYR A 35 31.86 -39.25 12.03
N PRO A 36 32.35 -38.53 11.01
CA PRO A 36 33.77 -38.21 10.86
C PRO A 36 34.28 -37.44 12.09
N PRO A 37 35.57 -37.61 12.48
CA PRO A 37 36.15 -36.90 13.61
C PRO A 37 36.06 -35.36 13.43
N PHE A 38 35.65 -34.65 14.49
CA PHE A 38 35.46 -33.22 14.50
C PHE A 38 36.71 -32.43 14.05
N GLU A 39 37.87 -32.80 14.55
CA GLU A 39 39.15 -32.15 14.24
C GLU A 39 39.49 -32.27 12.74
N LYS A 40 39.12 -33.37 12.11
CA LYS A 40 39.34 -33.59 10.67
C LYS A 40 38.36 -32.74 9.83
N VAL A 41 37.11 -32.63 10.29
CA VAL A 41 36.09 -31.83 9.59
C VAL A 41 36.37 -30.34 9.67
N THR A 42 36.91 -29.89 10.80
CA THR A 42 37.20 -28.46 11.05
C THR A 42 38.64 -28.07 10.71
N GLU A 43 39.40 -28.95 10.05
CA GLU A 43 40.76 -28.65 9.61
C GLU A 43 40.76 -27.47 8.61
N GLY A 44 41.53 -26.43 8.93
CA GLY A 44 41.59 -25.21 8.15
C GLY A 44 40.45 -24.21 8.38
N PHE A 45 39.51 -24.53 9.27
CA PHE A 45 38.49 -23.58 9.69
C PHE A 45 38.96 -22.72 10.88
N ARG A 46 38.53 -21.50 10.91
CA ARG A 46 38.68 -20.53 12.02
C ARG A 46 37.36 -20.39 12.76
N LYS A 47 37.37 -20.60 14.07
CA LYS A 47 36.21 -20.31 14.90
C LYS A 47 36.03 -18.78 15.00
N ILE A 48 34.81 -18.30 14.86
CA ILE A 48 34.49 -16.88 15.07
C ILE A 48 34.39 -16.61 16.57
N GLU A 49 35.18 -15.66 17.04
CA GLU A 49 35.16 -15.24 18.45
C GLU A 49 33.85 -14.48 18.77
N PRO A 50 33.18 -14.80 19.87
CA PRO A 50 32.01 -14.07 20.34
C PRO A 50 32.34 -12.62 20.63
N LYS A 51 31.46 -11.71 20.22
CA LYS A 51 31.55 -10.28 20.56
C LYS A 51 30.79 -9.93 21.85
N SER A 52 30.29 -10.92 22.58
CA SER A 52 29.64 -10.78 23.85
C SER A 52 30.66 -10.55 24.99
N THR A 53 30.31 -9.73 25.98
CA THR A 53 31.17 -9.41 27.14
C THR A 53 31.45 -10.62 28.04
N ASP A 54 30.59 -11.62 28.03
CA ASP A 54 30.72 -12.87 28.80
C ASP A 54 31.38 -14.02 28.02
N GLY A 55 31.75 -13.78 26.74
CA GLY A 55 32.36 -14.77 25.87
C GLY A 55 31.44 -15.91 25.45
N THR A 56 30.11 -15.80 25.71
CA THR A 56 29.12 -16.77 25.26
C THR A 56 28.60 -16.47 23.86
N SER A 57 28.10 -17.50 23.15
CA SER A 57 27.50 -17.39 21.85
C SER A 57 26.22 -18.22 21.75
N LEU A 58 25.22 -17.72 21.00
CA LEU A 58 24.00 -18.48 20.73
C LEU A 58 24.29 -19.69 19.82
N PHE A 59 25.00 -19.45 18.71
CA PHE A 59 25.55 -20.44 17.81
C PHE A 59 27.06 -20.19 17.68
N ASN A 60 27.87 -21.23 17.54
CA ASN A 60 29.26 -21.08 17.16
C ASN A 60 29.40 -21.18 15.64
N LEU A 61 30.20 -20.33 15.07
CA LEU A 61 30.51 -20.33 13.63
C LEU A 61 31.95 -20.72 13.38
N TRP A 62 32.16 -21.50 12.32
CA TRP A 62 33.46 -21.93 11.83
C TRP A 62 33.54 -21.52 10.36
N VAL A 63 34.53 -20.70 10.00
CA VAL A 63 34.69 -20.16 8.64
C VAL A 63 36.03 -20.64 8.07
N ARG A 64 36.02 -21.10 6.84
CA ARG A 64 37.24 -21.43 6.07
C ARG A 64 37.44 -20.41 4.97
N ASP A 65 38.45 -19.56 5.14
CA ASP A 65 38.66 -18.40 4.25
C ASP A 65 39.04 -18.83 2.82
N LYS A 66 39.60 -20.03 2.63
CA LYS A 66 40.06 -20.55 1.32
C LYS A 66 38.96 -20.68 0.28
N ASP A 67 37.80 -21.13 0.70
CA ASP A 67 36.63 -21.43 -0.15
C ASP A 67 35.31 -20.84 0.39
N GLN A 68 35.42 -19.97 1.39
CA GLN A 68 34.28 -19.27 2.02
C GLN A 68 33.25 -20.20 2.67
N GLN A 69 33.63 -21.44 2.98
CA GLN A 69 32.76 -22.40 3.64
C GLN A 69 32.49 -22.01 5.08
N VAL A 70 31.22 -22.12 5.51
CA VAL A 70 30.78 -21.85 6.87
C VAL A 70 30.10 -23.07 7.50
N TYR A 71 30.55 -23.46 8.66
CA TYR A 71 29.83 -24.40 9.52
C TYR A 71 29.21 -23.69 10.71
N ILE A 72 28.01 -24.10 11.07
CA ILE A 72 27.32 -23.63 12.26
C ILE A 72 27.12 -24.78 13.25
N GLU A 73 27.56 -24.56 14.48
CA GLU A 73 27.33 -25.47 15.61
C GLU A 73 26.02 -25.11 16.26
N ILE A 74 25.04 -26.00 16.15
CA ILE A 74 23.75 -25.87 16.79
C ILE A 74 23.88 -26.24 18.26
N PRO A 75 23.34 -25.45 19.23
CA PRO A 75 23.47 -25.77 20.66
C PRO A 75 22.97 -27.17 20.99
N LYS A 76 23.61 -27.84 21.94
CA LYS A 76 23.23 -29.22 22.32
C LYS A 76 21.80 -29.37 22.84
N ASP A 77 21.23 -28.30 23.40
CA ASP A 77 19.89 -28.20 23.94
C ASP A 77 18.86 -27.67 22.92
N PHE A 78 19.21 -27.65 21.63
CA PHE A 78 18.42 -27.11 20.53
C PHE A 78 16.97 -27.61 20.46
N ALA A 79 16.75 -28.85 20.86
CA ALA A 79 15.42 -29.46 20.81
C ALA A 79 14.42 -28.86 21.82
N ALA A 80 14.92 -28.20 22.87
CA ALA A 80 14.11 -27.52 23.89
C ALA A 80 13.93 -26.03 23.60
N LYS A 81 14.56 -25.49 22.54
CA LYS A 81 14.58 -24.07 22.21
C LYS A 81 13.76 -23.74 20.98
N LYS A 82 13.28 -22.50 20.96
CA LYS A 82 12.67 -21.87 19.77
C LYS A 82 13.56 -20.73 19.32
N TYR A 83 13.64 -20.60 18.00
CA TYR A 83 14.49 -19.62 17.35
C TYR A 83 13.67 -18.73 16.46
N PHE A 84 14.13 -17.51 16.29
CA PHE A 84 13.61 -16.55 15.36
C PHE A 84 14.66 -16.31 14.28
N ILE A 85 14.28 -16.47 13.02
CA ILE A 85 15.16 -16.20 11.87
C ILE A 85 14.58 -15.01 11.15
N ALA A 86 15.25 -13.87 11.25
CA ALA A 86 14.91 -12.66 10.56
C ALA A 86 15.73 -12.53 9.28
N LEU A 87 15.09 -12.11 8.20
CA LEU A 87 15.68 -12.01 6.88
C LEU A 87 15.78 -10.56 6.44
N THR A 88 16.90 -10.21 5.79
CA THR A 88 17.08 -8.88 5.19
C THR A 88 17.92 -9.01 3.91
N LYS A 89 17.50 -8.39 2.82
CA LYS A 89 18.33 -8.20 1.65
C LYS A 89 19.13 -6.91 1.85
N SER A 90 20.41 -7.04 2.18
CA SER A 90 21.25 -5.92 2.63
C SER A 90 21.88 -5.13 1.48
N SER A 91 21.92 -5.66 0.26
CA SER A 91 22.44 -4.98 -0.93
C SER A 91 21.89 -5.53 -2.23
N GLY A 92 22.10 -4.81 -3.33
CA GLY A 92 21.71 -5.24 -4.68
C GLY A 92 20.23 -5.03 -5.00
N ASP A 93 19.55 -4.16 -4.23
CA ASP A 93 18.12 -3.85 -4.36
C ASP A 93 17.87 -2.37 -4.02
N PRO A 94 16.96 -1.67 -4.72
CA PRO A 94 16.56 -0.32 -4.35
C PRO A 94 16.03 -0.18 -2.91
N TYR A 95 15.54 -1.27 -2.35
CA TYR A 95 15.02 -1.34 -0.96
C TYR A 95 15.97 -2.09 -0.03
N ALA A 96 17.28 -2.06 -0.33
CA ALA A 96 18.28 -2.74 0.50
C ALA A 96 18.18 -2.34 1.97
N GLY A 97 18.12 -3.35 2.83
CA GLY A 97 17.94 -3.17 4.27
C GLY A 97 16.50 -3.22 4.75
N LEU A 98 15.52 -3.28 3.82
CA LEU A 98 14.13 -3.53 4.21
C LEU A 98 14.01 -4.90 4.88
N GLN A 99 13.31 -4.92 6.02
CA GLN A 99 13.00 -6.15 6.72
C GLN A 99 12.19 -7.08 5.81
N GLY A 100 12.76 -8.25 5.53
CA GLY A 100 12.08 -9.34 4.84
C GLY A 100 11.16 -10.13 5.78
N GLY A 101 10.68 -11.27 5.31
CA GLY A 101 9.93 -12.19 6.14
C GLY A 101 10.75 -12.72 7.32
N ASP A 102 10.08 -13.23 8.31
CA ASP A 102 10.68 -13.90 9.46
C ASP A 102 10.11 -15.30 9.67
N PHE A 103 10.83 -16.13 10.45
CA PHE A 103 10.41 -17.47 10.78
C PHE A 103 10.55 -17.69 12.28
N TYR A 104 9.52 -18.27 12.90
CA TYR A 104 9.60 -18.83 14.24
C TYR A 104 9.72 -20.33 14.13
N VAL A 105 10.81 -20.91 14.61
CA VAL A 105 11.21 -22.27 14.27
C VAL A 105 11.85 -23.02 15.45
N TYR A 106 11.98 -24.31 15.28
CA TYR A 106 12.81 -25.16 16.13
C TYR A 106 13.49 -26.28 15.34
N TRP A 107 14.55 -26.82 15.91
CA TRP A 107 15.29 -27.93 15.31
C TRP A 107 14.80 -29.27 15.85
N ARG A 108 14.75 -30.28 14.96
CA ARG A 108 14.51 -31.68 15.33
C ARG A 108 15.46 -32.57 14.55
N GLN A 109 16.12 -33.49 15.23
CA GLN A 109 16.99 -34.46 14.58
C GLN A 109 16.20 -35.68 14.11
N TYR A 110 16.49 -36.10 12.89
CA TYR A 110 16.01 -37.33 12.27
C TYR A 110 17.23 -38.11 11.76
N ASP A 111 17.64 -39.14 12.48
CA ASP A 111 18.86 -39.88 12.21
C ASP A 111 20.07 -38.95 12.03
N LYS A 112 20.69 -38.93 10.88
CA LYS A 112 21.88 -38.09 10.54
C LYS A 112 21.50 -36.72 9.91
N ARG A 113 20.25 -36.33 10.00
CA ARG A 113 19.76 -35.04 9.45
C ARG A 113 19.12 -34.21 10.55
N LEU A 114 19.26 -32.92 10.41
CA LEU A 114 18.62 -31.93 11.27
C LEU A 114 17.54 -31.19 10.47
N ALA A 115 16.32 -31.25 10.90
CA ALA A 115 15.19 -30.56 10.26
C ALA A 115 14.87 -29.27 10.99
N LEU A 116 14.64 -28.19 10.22
CA LEU A 116 14.12 -26.91 10.67
C LEU A 116 12.60 -26.94 10.52
N ILE A 117 11.87 -26.74 11.61
CA ILE A 117 10.42 -26.93 11.70
C ILE A 117 9.75 -25.65 12.17
N ALA A 118 8.73 -25.20 11.44
CA ALA A 118 7.83 -24.12 11.86
C ALA A 118 6.65 -24.72 12.62
N PRO A 119 6.43 -24.31 13.89
CA PRO A 119 5.25 -24.73 14.63
C PRO A 119 3.98 -24.14 14.03
N ASN A 120 2.86 -24.86 14.17
CA ASN A 120 1.56 -24.31 13.81
C ASN A 120 1.15 -23.20 14.79
N MET A 121 0.96 -21.99 14.25
CA MET A 121 0.57 -20.80 15.00
C MET A 121 -0.90 -20.42 14.81
N GLU A 122 -1.53 -20.92 13.76
CA GLU A 122 -2.86 -20.50 13.32
C GLU A 122 -3.99 -21.11 14.15
N TYR A 123 -3.81 -22.38 14.58
CA TYR A 123 -4.85 -23.11 15.31
C TYR A 123 -4.35 -23.55 16.68
N ARG A 124 -5.11 -23.19 17.72
CA ARG A 124 -4.82 -23.54 19.12
C ARG A 124 -6.09 -23.99 19.81
N SER A 125 -5.98 -24.53 21.01
CA SER A 125 -7.11 -24.77 21.90
C SER A 125 -6.74 -24.38 23.32
N THR A 126 -7.52 -23.49 23.92
CA THR A 126 -7.50 -23.18 25.36
C THR A 126 -8.53 -24.03 26.13
N GLY A 127 -9.28 -24.87 25.44
CA GLY A 127 -10.28 -25.75 26.02
C GLY A 127 -9.74 -26.93 26.83
N GLU A 128 -10.54 -27.96 27.00
CA GLU A 128 -10.26 -29.18 27.75
C GLU A 128 -9.06 -29.95 27.14
N PRO A 129 -8.42 -30.84 27.91
CA PRO A 129 -7.27 -31.63 27.42
C PRO A 129 -7.55 -32.40 26.13
N GLU A 130 -8.76 -32.90 25.97
CA GLU A 130 -9.25 -33.64 24.78
C GLU A 130 -9.26 -32.76 23.55
N SER A 131 -9.77 -31.52 23.66
CA SER A 131 -9.77 -30.53 22.61
C SER A 131 -8.31 -30.15 22.22
N ARG A 132 -7.45 -29.88 23.18
CA ARG A 132 -6.04 -29.61 22.95
C ARG A 132 -5.33 -30.75 22.24
N SER A 133 -5.58 -32.00 22.66
CA SER A 133 -5.03 -33.20 22.05
C SER A 133 -5.52 -33.39 20.61
N SER A 134 -6.81 -33.12 20.36
CA SER A 134 -7.37 -33.15 19.02
C SER A 134 -6.77 -32.13 18.10
N VAL A 135 -6.70 -30.86 18.53
CA VAL A 135 -6.08 -29.75 17.73
C VAL A 135 -4.62 -30.07 17.39
N LYS A 136 -3.83 -30.51 18.37
CA LYS A 136 -2.43 -30.89 18.15
C LYS A 136 -2.25 -32.03 17.14
N ARG A 137 -3.20 -32.94 17.06
CA ARG A 137 -3.19 -34.07 16.10
C ARG A 137 -3.60 -33.63 14.69
N LEU A 138 -4.51 -32.66 14.56
CA LEU A 138 -5.05 -32.23 13.28
C LEU A 138 -4.17 -31.16 12.62
N PHE A 139 -3.61 -30.27 13.40
CA PHE A 139 -2.82 -29.11 12.93
C PHE A 139 -1.38 -29.27 13.39
N THR A 140 -0.63 -30.03 12.60
CA THR A 140 0.77 -30.36 12.88
C THR A 140 1.72 -29.28 12.38
N ASP A 141 2.93 -29.28 12.94
CA ASP A 141 4.02 -28.42 12.55
C ASP A 141 4.53 -28.77 11.14
N SER A 142 5.12 -27.82 10.44
CA SER A 142 5.62 -27.95 9.06
C SER A 142 7.13 -28.00 8.99
N VAL A 143 7.69 -28.97 8.28
CA VAL A 143 9.14 -29.00 7.98
C VAL A 143 9.42 -28.00 6.86
N LEU A 144 10.26 -27.01 7.14
CA LEU A 144 10.69 -26.01 6.16
C LEU A 144 11.79 -26.55 5.24
N LEU A 145 12.80 -27.14 5.86
CA LEU A 145 13.98 -27.71 5.20
C LEU A 145 14.67 -28.67 6.15
N ASP A 146 15.66 -29.38 5.62
CA ASP A 146 16.57 -30.22 6.40
C ASP A 146 18.01 -30.15 5.85
N VAL A 147 18.95 -30.44 6.71
CA VAL A 147 20.38 -30.42 6.42
C VAL A 147 21.09 -31.64 7.03
N PRO A 148 22.08 -32.25 6.35
CA PRO A 148 22.88 -33.30 6.95
C PRO A 148 23.68 -32.78 8.15
N ILE A 149 23.81 -33.60 9.18
CA ILE A 149 24.76 -33.37 10.26
C ILE A 149 26.14 -33.78 9.73
N VAL A 150 27.06 -32.81 9.66
CA VAL A 150 28.43 -33.03 9.19
C VAL A 150 29.21 -33.83 10.22
N THR A 151 29.12 -33.42 11.49
CA THR A 151 29.69 -34.14 12.63
C THR A 151 29.07 -33.66 13.94
N MET A 152 29.40 -34.32 15.04
CA MET A 152 29.05 -33.86 16.39
C MET A 152 30.25 -33.16 17.04
N VAL A 153 30.00 -31.96 17.57
CA VAL A 153 31.03 -31.19 18.30
C VAL A 153 31.30 -31.84 19.65
N PRO A 154 32.57 -32.07 20.06
CA PRO A 154 32.87 -32.63 21.37
C PRO A 154 32.23 -31.81 22.50
N ARG A 155 31.34 -32.44 23.32
CA ARG A 155 30.55 -31.77 24.38
C ARG A 155 29.58 -30.66 23.87
N GLY A 156 29.46 -30.48 22.57
CA GLY A 156 28.55 -29.55 21.89
C GLY A 156 27.34 -30.23 21.28
N GLY A 157 26.74 -29.59 20.30
CA GLY A 157 25.63 -30.10 19.48
C GLY A 157 26.08 -30.54 18.10
N PRO A 158 25.16 -30.72 17.16
CA PRO A 158 25.46 -31.05 15.77
C PRO A 158 26.13 -29.87 15.04
N LEU A 159 27.12 -30.19 14.22
CA LEU A 159 27.72 -29.23 13.24
C LEU A 159 27.06 -29.45 11.90
N VAL A 160 26.54 -28.36 11.31
CA VAL A 160 25.89 -28.39 10.00
C VAL A 160 26.56 -27.42 9.03
N ASP A 161 26.38 -27.65 7.73
CA ASP A 161 26.88 -26.81 6.69
C ASP A 161 25.92 -25.59 6.50
N ALA A 162 26.38 -24.39 6.85
CA ALA A 162 25.59 -23.18 6.82
C ALA A 162 25.39 -22.65 5.38
N ASP A 163 26.36 -22.84 4.49
CA ASP A 163 26.19 -22.43 3.09
C ASP A 163 25.24 -23.38 2.34
N ALA A 164 25.29 -24.68 2.59
CA ALA A 164 24.29 -25.61 2.07
C ALA A 164 22.87 -25.28 2.57
N LEU A 165 22.76 -24.80 3.83
CA LEU A 165 21.51 -24.38 4.45
C LEU A 165 21.02 -23.01 3.92
N MET A 166 21.86 -21.99 3.91
CA MET A 166 21.47 -20.58 3.74
C MET A 166 21.71 -20.06 2.32
N VAL A 167 22.65 -20.62 1.56
CA VAL A 167 22.87 -20.31 0.15
C VAL A 167 22.21 -21.35 -0.73
N GLY A 168 22.48 -22.64 -0.48
CA GLY A 168 21.91 -23.73 -1.27
C GLY A 168 20.39 -23.84 -1.20
N GLN A 169 19.79 -23.47 -0.06
CA GLN A 169 18.35 -23.46 0.15
C GLN A 169 17.77 -22.04 0.37
N ALA A 170 18.47 -20.98 -0.06
CA ALA A 170 18.05 -19.59 0.14
C ALA A 170 16.63 -19.30 -0.37
N SER A 171 16.18 -19.97 -1.43
CA SER A 171 14.81 -19.84 -1.94
C SER A 171 13.73 -20.36 -0.97
N ARG A 172 14.09 -21.14 0.05
CA ARG A 172 13.19 -21.55 1.14
C ARG A 172 12.98 -20.43 2.15
N PHE A 173 13.85 -19.45 2.17
CA PHE A 173 13.78 -18.29 3.05
C PHE A 173 13.29 -17.04 2.31
N PHE A 174 13.90 -16.69 1.20
CA PHE A 174 13.62 -15.47 0.43
C PHE A 174 12.68 -15.68 -0.77
N GLY A 175 12.12 -16.87 -0.94
CA GLY A 175 11.29 -17.17 -2.10
C GLY A 175 12.09 -17.10 -3.41
N ALA A 176 11.50 -16.55 -4.47
CA ALA A 176 12.17 -16.44 -5.78
C ALA A 176 13.44 -15.56 -5.71
N GLU A 177 13.46 -14.56 -4.87
CA GLU A 177 14.57 -13.62 -4.70
C GLU A 177 15.83 -14.26 -4.09
N GLY A 178 15.68 -15.35 -3.34
CA GLY A 178 16.79 -16.12 -2.80
C GLY A 178 17.43 -17.08 -3.80
N ARG A 179 16.97 -17.12 -5.06
CA ARG A 179 17.52 -18.02 -6.06
C ARG A 179 18.82 -17.45 -6.63
N ALA A 180 19.97 -18.07 -6.26
CA ALA A 180 21.22 -17.79 -6.94
C ALA A 180 21.16 -18.29 -8.40
N THR A 181 21.59 -17.46 -9.33
CA THR A 181 21.66 -17.80 -10.77
C THR A 181 22.98 -18.43 -11.18
N MET A 182 23.99 -18.30 -10.32
CA MET A 182 25.34 -18.89 -10.49
C MET A 182 25.82 -19.47 -9.15
N PRO A 183 26.67 -20.49 -9.16
CA PRO A 183 27.18 -21.12 -7.94
C PRO A 183 28.30 -20.32 -7.26
N LEU A 184 28.35 -19.02 -7.48
CA LEU A 184 29.34 -18.13 -6.87
C LEU A 184 28.68 -17.46 -5.64
N PHE A 185 29.40 -17.52 -4.53
CA PHE A 185 29.04 -16.79 -3.32
C PHE A 185 30.24 -16.38 -2.50
N SER A 186 30.09 -15.42 -1.61
CA SER A 186 31.08 -15.09 -0.58
C SER A 186 30.41 -14.79 0.75
N VAL A 187 31.15 -15.03 1.85
CA VAL A 187 30.65 -14.68 3.19
C VAL A 187 30.92 -13.20 3.43
N SER A 188 29.88 -12.37 3.40
CA SER A 188 30.03 -10.93 3.66
C SER A 188 29.99 -10.60 5.15
N LYS A 189 29.32 -11.44 5.99
CA LYS A 189 29.23 -11.22 7.43
C LYS A 189 29.15 -12.54 8.19
N ALA A 190 29.90 -12.66 9.27
CA ALA A 190 29.83 -13.75 10.23
C ALA A 190 30.16 -13.19 11.63
N LYS A 191 29.15 -12.95 12.46
CA LYS A 191 29.28 -12.44 13.83
C LYS A 191 28.47 -13.30 14.79
N VAL A 192 28.99 -13.51 15.99
CA VAL A 192 28.30 -14.27 17.03
C VAL A 192 28.20 -13.46 18.32
N PHE A 193 27.02 -13.53 18.97
CA PHE A 193 26.71 -12.87 20.22
C PHE A 193 26.02 -13.85 21.17
N SER A 194 25.83 -13.47 22.42
CA SER A 194 25.18 -14.32 23.42
C SER A 194 23.70 -14.64 23.11
N LYS A 195 22.98 -13.72 22.44
CA LYS A 195 21.55 -13.85 22.15
C LYS A 195 21.20 -14.02 20.68
N ASN A 196 22.13 -13.71 19.79
CA ASN A 196 21.93 -13.78 18.34
C ASN A 196 23.21 -14.14 17.59
N THR A 197 23.03 -14.47 16.33
CA THR A 197 24.12 -14.77 15.38
C THR A 197 23.77 -14.19 14.03
N GLU A 198 24.70 -13.42 13.47
CA GLU A 198 24.52 -12.70 12.22
C GLU A 198 25.36 -13.36 11.10
N LEU A 199 24.69 -13.84 10.06
CA LEU A 199 25.26 -14.43 8.87
C LEU A 199 24.76 -13.72 7.63
N ALA A 200 25.68 -13.31 6.74
CA ALA A 200 25.29 -12.78 5.46
C ALA A 200 26.17 -13.32 4.32
N PHE A 201 25.54 -13.59 3.19
CA PHE A 201 26.16 -14.15 2.01
C PHE A 201 25.89 -13.24 0.81
N GLU A 202 26.94 -12.87 0.09
CA GLU A 202 26.81 -12.28 -1.22
C GLU A 202 26.58 -13.39 -2.24
N ILE A 203 25.52 -13.30 -3.03
CA ILE A 203 25.16 -14.23 -4.11
C ILE A 203 24.94 -13.48 -5.42
N ILE A 204 24.87 -14.20 -6.52
CA ILE A 204 24.51 -13.65 -7.82
C ILE A 204 23.01 -13.90 -8.05
N GLY A 205 22.22 -12.84 -7.95
CA GLY A 205 20.77 -12.84 -8.14
C GLY A 205 20.35 -12.74 -9.61
N GLU A 206 19.10 -12.43 -9.82
CA GLU A 206 18.51 -12.28 -11.15
C GLU A 206 19.22 -11.17 -11.95
N GLY A 207 19.41 -11.41 -13.25
CA GLY A 207 20.14 -10.48 -14.12
C GLY A 207 21.65 -10.38 -13.86
N GLY A 208 22.23 -11.23 -13.00
CA GLY A 208 23.65 -11.18 -12.64
C GLY A 208 23.99 -10.15 -11.57
N THR A 209 23.00 -9.62 -10.87
CA THR A 209 23.19 -8.61 -9.80
C THR A 209 23.82 -9.25 -8.57
N LEU A 210 24.84 -8.62 -7.99
CA LEU A 210 25.38 -8.99 -6.69
C LEU A 210 24.40 -8.59 -5.60
N GLN A 211 23.94 -9.55 -4.80
CA GLN A 211 22.97 -9.35 -3.73
C GLN A 211 23.52 -9.94 -2.43
N THR A 212 23.26 -9.26 -1.32
CA THR A 212 23.60 -9.77 0.00
C THR A 212 22.34 -10.22 0.74
N LEU A 213 22.27 -11.53 1.05
CA LEU A 213 21.22 -12.11 1.87
C LEU A 213 21.71 -12.22 3.31
N HIS A 214 21.02 -11.54 4.21
CA HIS A 214 21.35 -11.51 5.64
C HIS A 214 20.35 -12.34 6.44
N TYR A 215 20.89 -13.12 7.37
CA TYR A 215 20.16 -13.95 8.33
C TYR A 215 20.56 -13.55 9.75
N SER A 216 19.60 -13.05 10.51
CA SER A 216 19.74 -12.82 11.94
C SER A 216 19.02 -13.94 12.69
N LEU A 217 19.78 -14.74 13.43
CA LEU A 217 19.24 -15.87 14.21
C LEU A 217 19.25 -15.50 15.68
N SER A 218 18.11 -15.58 16.35
CA SER A 218 17.99 -15.30 17.78
C SER A 218 17.17 -16.36 18.51
N GLU A 219 17.36 -16.47 19.84
CA GLU A 219 16.52 -17.32 20.68
C GLU A 219 15.33 -16.53 21.20
N VAL A 220 14.12 -17.00 20.94
CA VAL A 220 12.87 -16.38 21.40
C VAL A 220 12.01 -17.41 22.09
N PRO A 221 11.98 -17.44 23.45
CA PRO A 221 11.20 -18.40 24.21
C PRO A 221 9.69 -18.23 24.01
N GLU A 222 8.92 -19.33 24.01
CA GLU A 222 7.45 -19.28 23.93
C GLU A 222 6.83 -18.42 25.04
N ASN A 223 7.41 -18.46 26.24
CA ASN A 223 6.97 -17.68 27.38
C ASN A 223 8.15 -16.90 27.96
N ASN A 224 8.13 -15.61 27.73
CA ASN A 224 9.12 -14.65 28.26
C ASN A 224 8.55 -13.72 29.34
N GLY A 225 7.33 -14.01 29.84
CA GLY A 225 6.63 -13.20 30.85
C GLY A 225 5.88 -11.99 30.29
N TYR A 226 5.86 -11.78 28.98
CA TYR A 226 5.08 -10.72 28.35
C TYR A 226 3.57 -10.98 28.49
N LYS A 227 2.78 -9.93 28.75
CA LYS A 227 1.33 -9.97 28.88
C LYS A 227 0.67 -9.43 27.61
N PRO A 228 0.08 -10.31 26.75
CA PRO A 228 -0.61 -9.88 25.56
C PRO A 228 -1.81 -8.97 25.86
N ARG A 229 -2.01 -7.92 25.08
CA ARG A 229 -3.18 -7.05 25.13
C ARG A 229 -4.20 -7.51 24.07
N LYS A 230 -5.45 -7.73 24.47
CA LYS A 230 -6.52 -8.02 23.49
C LYS A 230 -6.73 -6.82 22.59
N ALA A 231 -6.92 -7.06 21.31
CA ALA A 231 -7.27 -6.02 20.34
C ALA A 231 -8.76 -5.68 20.41
N ASP A 232 -9.09 -4.43 20.10
CA ASP A 232 -10.45 -3.95 19.90
C ASP A 232 -10.51 -3.18 18.56
N GLU A 233 -11.54 -3.44 17.75
CA GLU A 233 -11.67 -2.86 16.41
C GLU A 233 -11.87 -1.35 16.38
N ARG A 234 -12.21 -0.74 17.53
CA ARG A 234 -12.32 0.73 17.67
C ARG A 234 -10.97 1.43 17.61
N VAL A 235 -9.87 0.70 17.86
CA VAL A 235 -8.50 1.24 17.89
C VAL A 235 -7.62 0.48 16.91
N GLY A 236 -6.94 1.19 16.04
CA GLY A 236 -6.17 0.65 14.92
C GLY A 236 -4.79 0.15 15.29
N TYR A 237 -4.68 -1.11 15.68
CA TYR A 237 -3.41 -1.79 15.87
C TYR A 237 -3.22 -2.94 14.87
N PHE A 238 -1.99 -3.19 14.47
CA PHE A 238 -1.61 -4.49 13.91
C PHE A 238 -1.82 -5.57 14.95
N THR A 239 -2.24 -6.74 14.52
CA THR A 239 -2.58 -7.83 15.44
C THR A 239 -1.84 -9.12 15.13
N THR A 240 -1.52 -9.85 16.19
CA THR A 240 -1.18 -11.26 16.15
C THR A 240 -2.40 -12.05 16.56
N ASP A 241 -2.84 -12.96 15.70
CA ASP A 241 -4.11 -13.65 15.91
C ASP A 241 -4.03 -15.15 15.66
N TYR A 242 -4.99 -15.89 16.26
CA TYR A 242 -5.15 -17.31 16.08
C TYR A 242 -6.60 -17.74 16.27
N THR A 243 -6.96 -18.90 15.72
CA THR A 243 -8.25 -19.51 15.92
C THR A 243 -8.20 -20.44 17.13
N ASP A 244 -8.99 -20.17 18.17
CA ASP A 244 -9.10 -20.98 19.39
C ASP A 244 -10.25 -22.00 19.29
N LEU A 245 -9.92 -23.20 18.85
CA LEU A 245 -10.89 -24.28 18.68
C LEU A 245 -11.39 -24.88 20.01
N GLY A 246 -10.94 -24.37 21.14
CA GLY A 246 -11.49 -24.65 22.46
C GLY A 246 -12.68 -23.76 22.83
N ILE A 247 -13.00 -22.78 22.03
CA ILE A 247 -14.09 -21.82 22.23
C ILE A 247 -15.24 -22.15 21.26
N TYR A 248 -16.40 -22.54 21.79
CA TYR A 248 -17.61 -22.85 21.01
C TYR A 248 -18.49 -21.60 20.86
N ASN A 249 -17.92 -20.54 20.33
CA ASN A 249 -18.61 -19.28 20.05
C ASN A 249 -17.93 -18.61 18.85
N ASP A 250 -18.64 -18.49 17.76
CA ASP A 250 -18.15 -17.99 16.46
C ASP A 250 -17.62 -16.54 16.53
N GLU A 251 -18.19 -15.71 17.40
CA GLU A 251 -17.74 -14.33 17.58
C GLU A 251 -16.42 -14.24 18.37
N LYS A 252 -16.09 -15.28 19.17
CA LYS A 252 -14.96 -15.29 20.10
C LYS A 252 -13.86 -16.28 19.73
N VAL A 253 -14.12 -17.15 18.77
CA VAL A 253 -13.17 -18.21 18.33
C VAL A 253 -11.85 -17.60 17.80
N ARG A 254 -11.88 -16.43 17.18
CA ARG A 254 -10.71 -15.72 16.72
C ARG A 254 -10.18 -14.80 17.80
N THR A 255 -9.05 -15.14 18.38
CA THR A 255 -8.35 -14.33 19.38
C THR A 255 -7.35 -13.43 18.68
N ARG A 256 -7.36 -12.11 18.99
CA ARG A 256 -6.45 -11.11 18.46
C ARG A 256 -5.74 -10.37 19.57
N PHE A 257 -4.42 -10.26 19.46
CA PHE A 257 -3.60 -9.48 20.38
C PHE A 257 -3.00 -8.28 19.65
N VAL A 258 -2.98 -7.14 20.31
CA VAL A 258 -2.29 -5.93 19.86
C VAL A 258 -0.79 -6.19 19.73
N ASN A 259 -0.21 -5.83 18.60
CA ASN A 259 1.24 -5.80 18.47
C ASN A 259 1.78 -4.55 19.16
N ARG A 260 2.61 -4.71 20.17
CA ARG A 260 3.17 -3.59 20.95
C ARG A 260 4.46 -3.96 21.65
N TRP A 261 5.25 -2.96 21.98
CA TRP A 261 6.47 -3.12 22.77
C TRP A 261 6.20 -3.51 24.22
N ARG A 262 7.15 -4.16 24.83
CA ARG A 262 7.18 -4.39 26.28
C ARG A 262 7.74 -3.17 26.98
N LEU A 263 6.87 -2.33 27.50
CA LEU A 263 7.25 -1.16 28.30
C LEU A 263 6.71 -1.31 29.72
N GLU A 264 7.59 -1.62 30.64
CA GLU A 264 7.29 -1.75 32.07
C GLU A 264 7.98 -0.63 32.83
N LYS A 265 7.24 0.10 33.68
CA LYS A 265 7.83 1.15 34.52
C LYS A 265 8.95 0.60 35.36
N ARG A 266 10.08 1.31 35.42
CA ARG A 266 11.20 0.97 36.30
C ARG A 266 10.79 1.05 37.76
N ASP A 267 10.00 2.06 38.12
CA ASP A 267 9.36 2.18 39.44
C ASP A 267 7.83 2.29 39.27
N PRO A 268 7.09 1.20 39.50
CA PRO A 268 5.63 1.18 39.37
C PRO A 268 4.90 2.08 40.39
N ALA A 269 5.56 2.47 41.48
CA ALA A 269 4.98 3.33 42.53
C ALA A 269 4.89 4.81 42.10
N LEU A 270 5.71 5.22 41.15
CA LEU A 270 5.71 6.58 40.63
C LEU A 270 4.57 6.78 39.61
N LYS A 271 3.96 7.99 39.69
CA LYS A 271 2.97 8.40 38.66
C LYS A 271 3.59 8.38 37.26
N VAL A 272 4.82 8.88 37.15
CA VAL A 272 5.60 8.87 35.90
C VAL A 272 6.96 8.27 36.22
N SER A 273 7.41 7.29 35.43
CA SER A 273 8.70 6.61 35.57
C SER A 273 9.22 6.24 34.19
N PRO A 274 10.52 6.31 33.94
CA PRO A 274 11.11 5.71 32.75
C PRO A 274 10.87 4.20 32.75
N PRO A 275 10.90 3.56 31.59
CA PRO A 275 10.75 2.09 31.48
C PRO A 275 12.00 1.37 31.97
N VAL A 276 11.87 0.09 32.29
CA VAL A 276 13.01 -0.80 32.59
C VAL A 276 13.96 -0.86 31.39
N LYS A 277 13.41 -1.00 30.18
CA LYS A 277 14.12 -0.95 28.90
C LYS A 277 13.37 0.01 27.97
N PRO A 278 13.97 1.13 27.55
CA PRO A 278 13.37 2.01 26.54
C PRO A 278 13.42 1.35 25.14
N ILE A 279 12.63 1.88 24.22
CA ILE A 279 12.76 1.60 22.80
C ILE A 279 13.90 2.48 22.28
N GLU A 280 14.99 1.87 21.83
CA GLU A 280 16.19 2.58 21.38
C GLU A 280 16.23 2.61 19.86
N PHE A 281 16.28 3.80 19.24
CA PHE A 281 16.49 3.97 17.82
C PHE A 281 17.87 4.55 17.53
N TYR A 282 18.55 3.98 16.54
CA TYR A 282 19.84 4.43 16.05
C TYR A 282 19.67 5.05 14.65
N ILE A 283 19.94 6.33 14.51
CA ILE A 283 19.96 6.98 13.20
C ILE A 283 21.27 6.60 12.52
N GLU A 284 21.16 5.86 11.41
CA GLU A 284 22.30 5.34 10.65
C GLU A 284 23.20 6.49 10.14
N HIS A 285 24.50 6.25 10.07
CA HIS A 285 25.49 7.24 9.66
C HIS A 285 25.29 7.75 8.21
N THR A 286 24.60 6.99 7.36
CA THR A 286 24.22 7.36 5.99
C THR A 286 23.20 8.49 5.91
N THR A 287 22.46 8.73 7.02
CA THR A 287 21.51 9.85 7.10
C THR A 287 22.27 11.18 7.03
N PRO A 288 21.96 12.06 6.03
CA PRO A 288 22.65 13.35 5.90
C PRO A 288 22.53 14.18 7.19
N VAL A 289 23.65 14.77 7.62
CA VAL A 289 23.72 15.50 8.91
C VAL A 289 22.65 16.59 9.01
N ARG A 290 22.37 17.30 7.89
CA ARG A 290 21.37 18.37 7.82
C ARG A 290 19.94 17.89 8.11
N TYR A 291 19.65 16.59 7.94
CA TYR A 291 18.33 16.01 8.19
C TYR A 291 18.20 15.29 9.55
N ARG A 292 19.31 14.93 10.20
CA ARG A 292 19.30 14.12 11.43
C ARG A 292 18.45 14.71 12.55
N ARG A 293 18.43 16.06 12.70
CA ARG A 293 17.63 16.72 13.73
C ARG A 293 16.13 16.53 13.54
N TRP A 294 15.68 16.54 12.29
CA TRP A 294 14.27 16.36 11.93
C TRP A 294 13.83 14.91 12.07
N VAL A 295 14.71 13.96 11.69
CA VAL A 295 14.49 12.53 11.94
C VAL A 295 14.35 12.27 13.43
N LYS A 296 15.26 12.80 14.25
CA LYS A 296 15.17 12.69 15.71
C LYS A 296 13.88 13.28 16.25
N GLN A 297 13.49 14.46 15.79
CA GLN A 297 12.27 15.15 16.25
C GLN A 297 11.01 14.32 15.98
N GLY A 298 10.88 13.74 14.80
CA GLY A 298 9.74 12.87 14.46
C GLY A 298 9.66 11.64 15.36
N ILE A 299 10.78 11.03 15.70
CA ILE A 299 10.83 9.90 16.64
C ILE A 299 10.38 10.35 18.04
N GLU A 300 10.87 11.49 18.52
CA GLU A 300 10.65 11.95 19.89
C GLU A 300 9.24 12.50 20.14
N TYR A 301 8.45 12.82 19.11
CA TYR A 301 7.04 13.24 19.28
C TYR A 301 6.24 12.25 20.11
N TRP A 302 6.45 10.96 19.96
CA TRP A 302 5.72 9.89 20.63
C TRP A 302 5.95 9.82 22.13
N ASN A 303 7.06 10.35 22.65
CA ASN A 303 7.31 10.40 24.09
C ASN A 303 6.19 11.12 24.86
N LYS A 304 5.57 12.14 24.25
CA LYS A 304 4.43 12.86 24.84
C LYS A 304 3.24 11.94 25.10
N ALA A 305 2.93 11.04 24.16
CA ALA A 305 1.85 10.07 24.34
C ALA A 305 2.18 9.06 25.45
N PHE A 306 3.43 8.60 25.52
CA PHE A 306 3.87 7.69 26.59
C PHE A 306 3.86 8.36 27.97
N GLU A 307 4.23 9.63 28.07
CA GLU A 307 4.14 10.39 29.33
C GLU A 307 2.69 10.46 29.81
N SER A 308 1.71 10.56 28.91
CA SER A 308 0.29 10.58 29.27
C SER A 308 -0.18 9.29 29.96
N VAL A 309 0.50 8.17 29.72
CA VAL A 309 0.26 6.89 30.40
C VAL A 309 1.29 6.62 31.54
N GLY A 310 2.06 7.64 31.90
CA GLY A 310 3.00 7.62 33.00
C GLY A 310 4.34 6.94 32.70
N ILE A 311 4.78 6.91 31.47
CA ILE A 311 6.08 6.39 31.03
C ILE A 311 6.87 7.54 30.41
N SER A 312 7.91 8.03 31.11
CA SER A 312 8.86 9.02 30.55
C SER A 312 9.97 8.34 29.79
N ASP A 313 10.57 9.03 28.82
CA ASP A 313 11.71 8.53 28.05
C ASP A 313 11.46 7.11 27.50
N ALA A 314 10.24 6.87 27.00
CA ALA A 314 9.86 5.58 26.44
C ALA A 314 10.68 5.25 25.20
N ILE A 315 11.02 6.27 24.41
CA ILE A 315 11.84 6.17 23.20
C ILE A 315 13.09 7.03 23.39
N VAL A 316 14.24 6.45 23.05
CA VAL A 316 15.55 7.12 23.12
C VAL A 316 16.22 7.04 21.75
N VAL A 317 16.84 8.14 21.32
CA VAL A 317 17.45 8.26 19.99
C VAL A 317 18.95 8.47 20.09
N TYR A 318 19.69 7.65 19.37
CA TYR A 318 21.14 7.72 19.23
C TYR A 318 21.54 7.98 17.76
N TYR A 319 22.78 8.43 17.56
CA TYR A 319 23.35 8.63 16.23
C TYR A 319 24.56 7.74 16.03
N GLN A 320 24.62 6.99 14.95
CA GLN A 320 25.88 6.48 14.44
C GLN A 320 26.72 7.65 13.92
N ASP A 321 27.96 7.74 14.36
CA ASP A 321 28.85 8.84 13.96
C ASP A 321 30.18 8.30 13.44
N ALA A 322 30.32 8.27 12.11
CA ALA A 322 31.51 7.75 11.45
C ALA A 322 32.81 8.50 11.84
N PRO A 323 32.83 9.85 11.98
CA PRO A 323 34.02 10.57 12.40
C PRO A 323 34.56 10.17 13.77
N THR A 324 33.69 9.90 14.73
CA THR A 324 34.09 9.50 16.11
C THR A 324 34.11 7.99 16.34
N GLY A 325 33.59 7.23 15.39
CA GLY A 325 33.39 5.78 15.52
C GLY A 325 32.25 5.37 16.45
N LYS A 326 31.47 6.32 16.99
CA LYS A 326 30.44 6.05 18.00
C LYS A 326 29.31 5.22 17.36
N TYR A 327 28.99 4.08 17.97
CA TYR A 327 27.99 3.11 17.55
C TYR A 327 28.21 2.51 16.12
N MET A 328 29.39 2.70 15.51
CA MET A 328 29.70 2.17 14.18
C MET A 328 29.94 0.66 14.17
N ASP A 329 30.10 0.06 15.34
CA ASP A 329 30.18 -1.39 15.54
C ASP A 329 28.82 -2.09 15.57
N LEU A 330 27.73 -1.33 15.77
CA LEU A 330 26.36 -1.82 15.71
C LEU A 330 25.92 -2.06 14.27
N ASP A 331 25.19 -3.13 14.07
CA ASP A 331 24.79 -3.61 12.76
C ASP A 331 23.31 -3.31 12.51
N PRO A 332 22.94 -2.58 11.44
CA PRO A 332 21.56 -2.28 11.15
C PRO A 332 20.67 -3.49 10.86
N GLU A 333 21.23 -4.64 10.52
CA GLU A 333 20.47 -5.88 10.32
C GLU A 333 20.40 -6.78 11.57
N ASP A 334 21.05 -6.37 12.68
CA ASP A 334 21.01 -7.10 13.95
C ASP A 334 19.70 -6.81 14.70
N VAL A 335 18.85 -7.82 14.85
CA VAL A 335 17.53 -7.72 15.54
C VAL A 335 17.60 -7.26 17.03
N GLN A 336 18.78 -7.00 17.57
CA GLN A 336 18.92 -6.41 18.90
C GLN A 336 18.82 -4.89 18.91
N TYR A 337 18.89 -4.24 17.74
CA TYR A 337 18.94 -2.79 17.57
C TYR A 337 17.95 -2.32 16.53
N ASN A 338 17.20 -1.27 16.82
CA ASN A 338 16.30 -0.66 15.86
C ASN A 338 17.00 0.50 15.14
N PHE A 339 16.96 0.51 13.82
CA PHE A 339 17.62 1.53 13.02
C PHE A 339 16.65 2.38 12.23
N VAL A 340 17.01 3.65 12.05
CA VAL A 340 16.45 4.52 11.03
C VAL A 340 17.48 4.67 9.93
N ARG A 341 17.21 4.09 8.77
CA ARG A 341 18.12 3.97 7.64
C ARG A 341 17.77 4.94 6.54
N TRP A 342 18.77 5.49 5.88
CA TRP A 342 18.61 6.43 4.78
C TRP A 342 19.15 5.85 3.49
N LEU A 343 18.27 5.68 2.49
CA LEU A 343 18.63 5.15 1.18
C LEU A 343 18.59 6.26 0.12
N ASN A 344 19.74 6.51 -0.50
CA ASN A 344 19.83 7.42 -1.63
C ASN A 344 19.37 6.69 -2.91
N ASN A 345 18.13 6.90 -3.33
CA ASN A 345 17.60 6.34 -4.56
C ASN A 345 16.55 7.26 -5.20
N ASN A 346 15.91 6.79 -6.27
CA ASN A 346 14.87 7.52 -6.99
C ASN A 346 13.44 7.08 -6.64
N VAL A 347 13.28 6.30 -5.58
CA VAL A 347 11.98 5.82 -5.12
C VAL A 347 11.52 6.64 -3.92
N GLY A 348 10.29 7.13 -3.96
CA GLY A 348 9.67 7.84 -2.84
C GLY A 348 9.02 6.85 -1.88
N THR A 349 9.80 6.32 -0.93
CA THR A 349 9.32 5.33 0.03
C THR A 349 9.79 5.67 1.43
N ALA A 350 8.90 5.45 2.40
CA ALA A 350 9.23 5.30 3.81
C ALA A 350 8.47 4.09 4.33
N ILE A 351 9.10 3.30 5.17
CA ILE A 351 8.50 2.07 5.71
C ILE A 351 9.03 1.82 7.11
N GLY A 352 8.13 1.60 8.07
CA GLY A 352 8.45 1.27 9.45
C GLY A 352 7.93 -0.12 9.86
N PRO A 353 8.42 -1.23 9.29
CA PRO A 353 8.00 -2.56 9.66
C PRO A 353 8.46 -2.94 11.07
N SER A 354 7.78 -3.90 11.67
CA SER A 354 8.19 -4.51 12.94
C SER A 354 8.10 -6.02 12.89
N ARG A 355 9.02 -6.69 13.60
CA ARG A 355 9.00 -8.13 13.84
C ARG A 355 8.39 -8.40 15.20
N VAL A 356 7.46 -9.34 15.27
CA VAL A 356 6.75 -9.63 16.51
C VAL A 356 6.84 -11.10 16.89
N HIS A 357 6.72 -11.34 18.18
CA HIS A 357 6.56 -12.68 18.72
C HIS A 357 5.21 -13.27 18.29
N PRO A 358 5.16 -14.37 17.51
CA PRO A 358 3.94 -14.82 16.84
C PRO A 358 2.89 -15.44 17.77
N LEU A 359 3.22 -15.65 19.05
CA LEU A 359 2.27 -16.13 20.05
C LEU A 359 1.61 -15.01 20.83
N THR A 360 2.27 -13.86 20.97
CA THR A 360 1.91 -12.84 21.95
C THR A 360 1.69 -11.44 21.40
N GLY A 361 2.24 -11.14 20.22
CA GLY A 361 2.21 -9.81 19.64
C GLY A 361 3.23 -8.85 20.26
N GLU A 362 4.19 -9.35 21.07
CA GLU A 362 5.30 -8.51 21.55
C GLU A 362 6.17 -8.11 20.37
N ILE A 363 6.40 -6.82 20.17
CA ILE A 363 7.34 -6.32 19.17
C ILE A 363 8.75 -6.59 19.67
N LEU A 364 9.56 -7.22 18.84
CA LEU A 364 10.91 -7.67 19.17
C LEU A 364 11.98 -6.78 18.54
N ASP A 365 11.68 -6.24 17.35
CA ASP A 365 12.58 -5.50 16.50
C ASP A 365 11.78 -4.64 15.52
N ALA A 366 12.30 -3.46 15.18
CA ALA A 366 11.68 -2.57 14.20
C ALA A 366 12.72 -1.64 13.55
N ASP A 367 12.77 -1.63 12.23
CA ASP A 367 13.61 -0.71 11.46
C ASP A 367 12.77 0.22 10.61
N ILE A 368 13.27 1.42 10.41
CA ILE A 368 12.63 2.40 9.54
C ILE A 368 13.54 2.64 8.33
N ILE A 369 13.01 2.46 7.14
CA ILE A 369 13.67 2.80 5.88
C ILE A 369 13.10 4.12 5.37
N LEU A 370 13.97 5.10 5.17
CA LEU A 370 13.66 6.37 4.55
C LEU A 370 14.44 6.47 3.23
N THR A 371 13.75 6.78 2.14
CA THR A 371 14.42 7.07 0.87
C THR A 371 14.42 8.58 0.63
N ASP A 372 15.38 9.11 -0.12
CA ASP A 372 15.39 10.52 -0.49
C ASP A 372 14.74 10.81 -1.85
N GLY A 373 14.19 9.79 -2.48
CA GLY A 373 13.52 9.90 -3.76
C GLY A 373 12.36 10.90 -3.73
N TRP A 374 11.60 10.97 -2.66
CA TRP A 374 10.50 11.91 -2.51
C TRP A 374 10.96 13.38 -2.36
N ILE A 375 12.20 13.62 -1.86
CA ILE A 375 12.81 14.95 -1.81
C ILE A 375 13.44 15.30 -3.14
N ARG A 376 14.12 14.36 -3.77
CA ARG A 376 15.03 14.52 -4.89
C ARG A 376 14.34 14.50 -6.25
N HIS A 377 13.35 13.63 -6.38
CA HIS A 377 12.80 13.26 -7.68
C HIS A 377 11.54 14.04 -8.03
N PHE A 378 11.73 15.07 -8.86
CA PHE A 378 10.64 15.88 -9.39
C PHE A 378 10.19 15.42 -10.78
N ASN A 379 10.85 14.44 -11.36
CA ASN A 379 10.45 13.82 -12.60
C ASN A 379 9.38 12.75 -12.33
N PHE A 380 8.29 13.22 -11.80
CA PHE A 380 7.09 12.44 -11.72
C PHE A 380 6.62 12.16 -13.14
N GLN A 381 6.51 10.90 -13.52
CA GLN A 381 5.87 10.58 -14.77
C GLN A 381 4.37 10.75 -14.56
N PHE A 382 3.83 11.83 -15.09
CA PHE A 382 2.41 12.16 -15.05
C PHE A 382 1.51 10.98 -15.43
N ASN A 383 1.99 10.13 -16.35
CA ASN A 383 1.29 8.94 -16.81
C ASN A 383 1.14 7.85 -15.73
N ASP A 384 2.03 7.81 -14.75
CA ASP A 384 1.99 6.81 -13.68
C ASP A 384 1.10 7.31 -12.52
N LEU A 385 1.11 8.60 -12.25
CA LEU A 385 0.35 9.22 -11.16
C LEU A 385 -1.15 9.27 -11.43
N LEU A 386 -1.57 9.74 -12.60
CA LEU A 386 -2.99 9.93 -12.91
C LEU A 386 -3.82 8.66 -12.74
N PRO A 387 -3.37 7.49 -13.20
CA PRO A 387 -4.09 6.25 -12.96
C PRO A 387 -4.29 5.95 -11.47
N GLU A 388 -3.24 6.15 -10.64
CA GLU A 388 -3.32 5.89 -9.21
C GLU A 388 -4.35 6.80 -8.52
N VAL A 389 -4.27 8.10 -8.80
CA VAL A 389 -5.22 9.09 -8.28
C VAL A 389 -6.66 8.79 -8.73
N ALA A 390 -6.85 8.39 -9.98
CA ALA A 390 -8.16 8.06 -10.51
C ALA A 390 -8.73 6.73 -9.97
N MET A 391 -7.88 5.83 -9.51
CA MET A 391 -8.26 4.54 -8.90
C MET A 391 -8.47 4.63 -7.39
N GLU A 392 -8.10 5.74 -6.77
CA GLU A 392 -8.24 5.93 -5.32
C GLU A 392 -9.71 5.84 -4.90
N GLY A 393 -9.98 5.06 -3.86
CA GLY A 393 -11.34 4.83 -3.34
C GLY A 393 -12.19 3.85 -4.15
N MET A 394 -11.66 3.21 -5.21
CA MET A 394 -12.38 2.16 -5.92
C MET A 394 -12.41 0.86 -5.10
N SER A 395 -13.61 0.31 -4.95
CA SER A 395 -13.81 -0.94 -4.21
C SER A 395 -13.24 -2.16 -4.96
N PRO A 396 -12.92 -3.26 -4.26
CA PRO A 396 -12.54 -4.53 -4.90
C PRO A 396 -13.57 -5.03 -5.91
N GLU A 397 -14.86 -4.77 -5.67
CA GLU A 397 -15.96 -5.09 -6.59
C GLU A 397 -15.86 -4.28 -7.88
N THR A 398 -15.59 -2.97 -7.77
CA THR A 398 -15.36 -2.10 -8.93
C THR A 398 -14.14 -2.56 -9.72
N LEU A 399 -13.03 -2.89 -9.04
CA LEU A 399 -11.80 -3.37 -9.68
C LEU A 399 -12.03 -4.68 -10.44
N SER A 400 -12.83 -5.59 -9.86
CA SER A 400 -13.21 -6.84 -10.51
C SER A 400 -14.03 -6.58 -11.77
N TRP A 401 -15.00 -5.69 -11.68
CA TRP A 401 -15.83 -5.31 -12.81
C TRP A 401 -15.02 -4.63 -13.93
N LEU A 402 -14.08 -3.75 -13.59
CA LEU A 402 -13.19 -3.09 -14.54
C LEU A 402 -12.29 -4.06 -15.29
N ALA A 403 -11.90 -5.18 -14.70
CA ALA A 403 -11.10 -6.20 -15.37
C ALA A 403 -11.83 -6.78 -16.60
N ASP A 404 -13.18 -6.86 -16.55
CA ASP A 404 -14.02 -7.30 -17.67
C ASP A 404 -14.44 -6.12 -18.59
N HIS A 405 -14.20 -4.88 -18.15
CA HIS A 405 -14.61 -3.66 -18.87
C HIS A 405 -13.42 -2.69 -19.05
N PRO A 406 -12.38 -3.08 -19.81
CA PRO A 406 -11.14 -2.30 -19.92
C PRO A 406 -11.35 -0.90 -20.54
N ASN A 407 -12.42 -0.70 -21.32
CA ASN A 407 -12.77 0.61 -21.86
C ASN A 407 -13.20 1.61 -20.76
N TRP A 408 -13.62 1.11 -19.61
CA TRP A 408 -13.97 1.92 -18.45
C TRP A 408 -12.78 2.14 -17.49
N ASP A 409 -11.73 1.34 -17.60
CA ASP A 409 -10.63 1.33 -16.65
C ASP A 409 -9.77 2.61 -16.76
N PRO A 410 -9.70 3.45 -15.72
CA PRO A 410 -8.85 4.64 -15.73
C PRO A 410 -7.39 4.34 -16.02
N ARG A 411 -6.85 3.19 -15.61
CA ARG A 411 -5.46 2.79 -15.88
C ARG A 411 -5.21 2.66 -17.39
N VAL A 412 -6.19 2.12 -18.12
CA VAL A 412 -6.13 1.98 -19.57
C VAL A 412 -6.40 3.33 -20.26
N ARG A 413 -7.36 4.10 -19.76
CA ARG A 413 -7.76 5.38 -20.36
C ARG A 413 -6.70 6.46 -20.22
N LEU A 414 -6.06 6.55 -19.05
CA LEU A 414 -5.02 7.53 -18.74
C LEU A 414 -3.63 7.12 -19.26
N GLY A 415 -3.43 5.83 -19.51
CA GLY A 415 -2.20 5.31 -20.11
C GLY A 415 -1.94 5.81 -21.53
N SER A 416 -0.68 5.84 -21.96
CA SER A 416 -0.33 6.17 -23.33
C SER A 416 -0.92 5.13 -24.30
N TYR A 417 -1.24 5.52 -25.51
CA TYR A 417 -1.79 4.58 -26.50
C TYR A 417 -0.85 3.40 -26.79
N ALA A 418 0.46 3.67 -26.78
CA ALA A 418 1.48 2.63 -26.99
C ALA A 418 1.52 1.60 -25.85
N ASP A 419 1.25 2.02 -24.60
CA ASP A 419 1.36 1.17 -23.42
C ASP A 419 0.08 0.40 -23.09
N ARG A 420 -1.06 0.74 -23.71
CA ARG A 420 -2.38 0.15 -23.36
C ARG A 420 -2.39 -1.38 -23.38
N HIS A 421 -1.72 -2.02 -24.34
CA HIS A 421 -1.60 -3.48 -24.37
C HIS A 421 -0.78 -4.04 -23.20
N GLN A 422 0.31 -3.37 -22.80
CA GLN A 422 1.10 -3.78 -21.64
C GLN A 422 0.32 -3.58 -20.35
N ILE A 423 -0.41 -2.46 -20.24
CA ILE A 423 -1.29 -2.18 -19.10
C ILE A 423 -2.38 -3.25 -18.98
N LEU A 424 -3.06 -3.61 -20.06
CA LEU A 424 -4.05 -4.69 -20.08
C LEU A 424 -3.46 -6.03 -19.63
N ASN A 425 -2.27 -6.37 -20.11
CA ASN A 425 -1.58 -7.59 -19.69
C ASN A 425 -1.21 -7.57 -18.21
N LYS A 426 -0.76 -6.44 -17.70
CA LYS A 426 -0.48 -6.25 -16.26
C LYS A 426 -1.75 -6.39 -15.43
N ILE A 427 -2.85 -5.74 -15.82
CA ILE A 427 -4.15 -5.85 -15.14
C ILE A 427 -4.63 -7.30 -15.07
N ALA A 428 -4.52 -8.05 -16.16
CA ALA A 428 -4.91 -9.46 -16.21
C ALA A 428 -4.08 -10.37 -15.30
N GLN A 429 -2.83 -9.97 -14.99
CA GLN A 429 -1.91 -10.72 -14.14
C GLN A 429 -1.94 -10.29 -12.67
N GLN A 430 -2.45 -9.10 -12.37
CA GLN A 430 -2.48 -8.56 -11.01
C GLN A 430 -3.63 -9.14 -10.20
N SER A 431 -3.36 -9.51 -8.95
CA SER A 431 -4.42 -9.80 -7.99
C SER A 431 -5.12 -8.49 -7.58
N GLN A 432 -6.43 -8.58 -7.38
CA GLN A 432 -7.30 -7.43 -7.11
C GLN A 432 -7.22 -6.99 -5.63
N LEU A 433 -6.08 -6.52 -5.18
CA LEU A 433 -5.97 -5.95 -3.83
C LEU A 433 -6.31 -4.45 -3.81
N PRO A 434 -6.82 -3.94 -2.69
CA PRO A 434 -7.22 -2.53 -2.54
C PRO A 434 -6.08 -1.52 -2.73
N PHE A 435 -4.82 -1.96 -2.74
CA PHE A 435 -3.63 -1.16 -3.03
C PHE A 435 -3.22 -1.22 -4.51
N ALA A 436 -4.20 -1.29 -5.40
CA ALA A 436 -3.96 -1.40 -6.83
C ALA A 436 -3.01 -0.29 -7.32
N GLY A 437 -1.84 -0.70 -7.79
CA GLY A 437 -0.93 0.16 -8.52
C GLY A 437 0.44 0.41 -7.91
N HIS A 438 0.62 0.32 -6.59
CA HIS A 438 1.93 0.62 -6.01
C HIS A 438 2.97 -0.48 -6.30
N PRO A 439 4.22 -0.13 -6.71
CA PRO A 439 5.26 -1.10 -7.05
C PRO A 439 5.57 -2.11 -5.94
N LEU A 440 5.56 -1.68 -4.67
CA LEU A 440 5.76 -2.57 -3.52
C LEU A 440 4.59 -3.54 -3.34
N ALA A 441 3.35 -3.06 -3.44
CA ALA A 441 2.17 -3.90 -3.38
C ALA A 441 2.12 -4.90 -4.55
N GLN A 442 2.59 -4.51 -5.74
CA GLN A 442 2.69 -5.39 -6.91
C GLN A 442 3.67 -6.55 -6.69
N GLY A 443 4.82 -6.28 -6.08
CA GLY A 443 5.82 -7.31 -5.72
C GLY A 443 5.24 -8.36 -4.75
N LEU A 444 4.43 -7.92 -3.78
CA LEU A 444 3.81 -8.80 -2.77
C LEU A 444 2.65 -9.62 -3.30
N ASN A 445 1.91 -9.07 -4.27
CA ASN A 445 0.74 -9.70 -4.85
C ASN A 445 1.05 -10.61 -6.01
N ASN A 446 2.30 -10.71 -6.41
CA ASN A 446 2.67 -11.65 -7.43
C ASN A 446 2.41 -13.06 -6.88
N LYS A 447 1.35 -13.73 -7.36
CA LYS A 447 0.99 -15.11 -7.00
C LYS A 447 2.13 -16.10 -7.23
N ASN A 448 3.17 -15.68 -7.97
CA ASN A 448 4.40 -16.42 -8.21
C ASN A 448 5.47 -16.21 -7.12
N VAL A 449 5.32 -15.24 -6.22
CA VAL A 449 6.04 -15.23 -4.96
C VAL A 449 5.36 -16.27 -4.09
N GLY A 450 5.73 -17.52 -4.27
CA GLY A 450 5.19 -18.63 -3.51
C GLY A 450 5.32 -18.30 -2.03
N ARG A 451 4.19 -18.27 -1.30
CA ARG A 451 4.22 -18.24 0.18
C ARG A 451 5.17 -19.35 0.62
N VAL A 452 6.28 -18.95 1.22
CA VAL A 452 7.16 -19.92 1.88
C VAL A 452 6.40 -20.43 3.10
N PRO A 453 6.13 -21.73 3.21
CA PRO A 453 5.42 -22.26 4.37
C PRO A 453 6.11 -21.83 5.67
N GLY A 454 5.34 -21.32 6.63
CA GLY A 454 5.85 -20.87 7.92
C GLY A 454 6.49 -19.48 7.95
N GLN A 455 6.54 -18.78 6.83
CA GLN A 455 7.00 -17.39 6.79
C GLN A 455 5.90 -16.43 7.25
N ASN A 456 6.25 -15.55 8.17
CA ASN A 456 5.40 -14.43 8.57
C ASN A 456 5.65 -13.28 7.59
N LEU A 457 4.79 -13.13 6.60
CA LEU A 457 4.72 -11.94 5.73
C LEU A 457 3.57 -11.07 6.21
N ARG A 458 3.82 -9.78 6.27
CA ARG A 458 2.85 -8.77 6.72
C ARG A 458 2.61 -7.75 5.62
N PRO A 459 1.74 -8.05 4.66
CA PRO A 459 1.45 -7.14 3.55
C PRO A 459 0.76 -5.85 3.99
N ASP A 460 0.19 -5.82 5.17
CA ASP A 460 -0.50 -4.69 5.79
C ASP A 460 0.43 -3.62 6.41
N GLN A 461 1.74 -3.85 6.43
CA GLN A 461 2.74 -2.91 6.94
C GLN A 461 3.35 -1.98 5.87
N TYR A 462 2.88 -2.05 4.63
CA TYR A 462 3.38 -1.18 3.56
C TYR A 462 2.80 0.21 3.64
N CYS A 463 3.68 1.21 3.55
CA CYS A 463 3.33 2.61 3.68
C CYS A 463 3.52 3.36 2.35
N LEU A 464 2.53 4.18 1.98
CA LEU A 464 2.54 5.05 0.79
C LEU A 464 2.67 6.53 1.15
N ALA A 465 2.92 6.88 2.42
CA ALA A 465 3.00 8.27 2.88
C ALA A 465 4.05 9.08 2.11
N ALA A 466 5.24 8.52 1.91
CA ALA A 466 6.30 9.18 1.15
C ALA A 466 5.95 9.36 -0.34
N HIS A 467 5.16 8.45 -0.92
CA HIS A 467 4.68 8.57 -2.30
C HIS A 467 3.71 9.75 -2.46
N GLY A 468 2.75 9.91 -1.54
CA GLY A 468 1.87 11.09 -1.52
C GLY A 468 2.65 12.39 -1.36
N LYS A 469 3.63 12.43 -0.45
CA LYS A 469 4.50 13.60 -0.27
C LYS A 469 5.35 13.93 -1.51
N GLN A 470 5.69 12.95 -2.34
CA GLN A 470 6.40 13.19 -3.60
C GLN A 470 5.57 14.04 -4.58
N LEU A 471 4.27 13.79 -4.67
CA LEU A 471 3.36 14.63 -5.47
C LEU A 471 3.30 16.05 -4.91
N ASP A 472 3.09 16.17 -3.61
CA ASP A 472 3.01 17.46 -2.93
C ASP A 472 4.32 18.25 -3.05
N MET A 473 5.47 17.56 -3.05
CA MET A 473 6.78 18.20 -3.29
C MET A 473 6.91 18.78 -4.70
N ALA A 474 6.35 18.12 -5.72
CA ALA A 474 6.33 18.65 -7.07
C ALA A 474 5.50 19.94 -7.16
N MET A 475 4.32 19.95 -6.51
CA MET A 475 3.49 21.15 -6.39
C MET A 475 4.15 22.25 -5.54
N ALA A 476 4.83 21.87 -4.45
CA ALA A 476 5.56 22.80 -3.60
C ALA A 476 6.66 23.54 -4.38
N ARG A 477 7.44 22.81 -5.19
CA ARG A 477 8.45 23.46 -6.04
C ARG A 477 7.84 24.44 -7.04
N LEU A 478 6.76 24.03 -7.69
CA LEU A 478 6.03 24.95 -8.59
C LEU A 478 5.64 26.22 -7.84
N ALA A 479 5.09 26.09 -6.62
CA ALA A 479 4.70 27.21 -5.78
C ALA A 479 5.89 28.09 -5.35
N PHE A 480 6.97 27.48 -4.85
CA PHE A 480 8.15 28.23 -4.39
C PHE A 480 8.94 28.89 -5.52
N GLU A 481 9.10 28.20 -6.67
CA GLU A 481 9.75 28.82 -7.84
C GLU A 481 8.98 30.04 -8.35
N MET A 482 7.64 30.01 -8.32
CA MET A 482 6.80 31.15 -8.66
C MET A 482 6.89 32.27 -7.61
N ALA A 483 6.93 31.93 -6.31
CA ALA A 483 7.07 32.91 -5.23
C ALA A 483 8.45 33.61 -5.24
N LEU A 484 9.52 32.86 -5.53
CA LEU A 484 10.87 33.43 -5.70
C LEU A 484 10.91 34.41 -6.86
N ALA A 485 10.28 34.08 -8.00
CA ALA A 485 10.18 34.97 -9.15
C ALA A 485 9.43 36.27 -8.84
N GLU A 486 8.47 36.27 -7.92
CA GLU A 486 7.79 37.49 -7.43
C GLU A 486 8.70 38.32 -6.53
N GLY A 487 9.59 37.69 -5.76
CA GLY A 487 10.55 38.39 -4.90
C GLY A 487 11.69 39.06 -5.65
N GLU A 488 12.01 38.60 -6.87
CA GLU A 488 13.05 39.13 -7.73
C GLU A 488 12.59 40.34 -8.59
N GLU A 489 11.29 40.66 -8.61
CA GLU A 489 10.81 41.85 -9.33
C GLU A 489 11.38 43.13 -8.67
N PRO A 490 11.93 44.05 -9.46
CA PRO A 490 12.42 45.34 -8.94
C PRO A 490 11.27 46.06 -8.22
N ALA A 491 11.56 46.58 -7.00
CA ALA A 491 10.62 47.41 -6.28
C ALA A 491 10.16 48.56 -7.18
N LYS A 492 8.85 48.79 -7.26
CA LYS A 492 8.36 49.99 -7.94
C LYS A 492 8.95 51.21 -7.26
N GLU A 493 9.30 52.23 -8.08
CA GLU A 493 9.93 53.43 -7.58
C GLU A 493 9.18 54.02 -6.39
N GLY A 494 9.82 53.99 -5.19
CA GLY A 494 9.20 54.45 -3.94
C GLY A 494 8.76 53.40 -2.93
N GLU A 495 8.71 52.10 -3.28
CA GLU A 495 8.42 51.02 -2.34
C GLU A 495 9.68 50.40 -1.73
N GLN A 496 9.89 50.63 -0.43
CA GLN A 496 10.85 49.78 0.33
C GLN A 496 10.19 48.43 0.65
N LYS A 497 10.49 47.37 -0.16
CA LYS A 497 10.16 46.00 0.24
C LYS A 497 10.98 45.68 1.51
N PRO A 498 10.37 45.25 2.61
CA PRO A 498 11.12 44.74 3.75
C PRO A 498 11.98 43.55 3.26
N ALA A 499 13.28 43.59 3.56
CA ALA A 499 14.16 42.43 3.29
C ALA A 499 13.59 41.20 4.00
N LYS A 500 13.09 40.24 3.24
CA LYS A 500 12.71 38.92 3.81
C LYS A 500 13.98 38.36 4.46
N PRO A 501 13.91 37.82 5.70
CA PRO A 501 15.02 37.09 6.29
C PRO A 501 15.50 36.05 5.27
N LYS A 502 16.82 35.95 5.08
CA LYS A 502 17.40 34.88 4.27
C LYS A 502 17.16 33.58 4.99
N GLU A 503 16.12 32.88 4.60
CA GLU A 503 15.81 31.57 5.13
C GLU A 503 16.84 30.55 4.65
N GLU A 504 17.24 29.62 5.52
CA GLU A 504 18.16 28.54 5.16
C GLU A 504 17.47 27.57 4.21
N LEU A 505 18.15 27.24 3.11
CA LEU A 505 17.64 26.30 2.12
C LEU A 505 18.33 24.94 2.31
N LEU A 506 17.53 23.89 2.47
CA LEU A 506 17.96 22.52 2.41
C LEU A 506 17.61 21.93 1.03
N ASP A 507 18.63 21.59 0.26
CA ASP A 507 18.48 21.03 -1.09
C ASP A 507 17.56 21.87 -2.01
N GLY A 508 17.63 23.19 -1.87
CA GLY A 508 16.89 24.16 -2.67
C GLY A 508 15.46 24.44 -2.21
N MET A 509 15.04 23.90 -1.06
CA MET A 509 13.74 24.16 -0.44
C MET A 509 13.92 24.86 0.92
N PRO A 510 12.99 25.72 1.35
CA PRO A 510 13.04 26.31 2.69
C PRO A 510 13.09 25.23 3.77
N GLU A 511 13.99 25.39 4.74
CA GLU A 511 14.10 24.45 5.84
C GLU A 511 12.83 24.40 6.68
N SER A 512 12.15 25.54 6.87
CA SER A 512 10.86 25.63 7.56
C SER A 512 9.74 24.82 6.88
N PHE A 513 9.95 24.43 5.63
CA PHE A 513 9.07 23.56 4.87
C PHE A 513 9.51 22.09 4.93
N ILE A 514 10.73 21.80 4.43
CA ILE A 514 11.18 20.41 4.26
C ILE A 514 11.44 19.68 5.58
N GLY A 515 11.89 20.40 6.61
CA GLY A 515 12.18 19.83 7.92
C GLY A 515 10.95 19.25 8.61
N PRO A 516 9.87 20.01 8.82
CA PRO A 516 8.62 19.49 9.38
C PRO A 516 8.03 18.34 8.58
N LEU A 517 8.10 18.38 7.23
CA LEU A 517 7.63 17.27 6.38
C LEU A 517 8.40 15.97 6.65
N LEU A 518 9.70 16.05 6.85
CA LEU A 518 10.51 14.90 7.20
C LEU A 518 10.19 14.40 8.62
N ALA A 519 10.02 15.32 9.58
CA ALA A 519 9.66 14.94 10.95
C ALA A 519 8.27 14.26 11.01
N ASP A 520 7.29 14.76 10.28
CA ASP A 520 5.97 14.16 10.14
C ASP A 520 6.05 12.74 9.53
N LEU A 521 6.77 12.59 8.40
CA LEU A 521 6.97 11.29 7.78
C LEU A 521 7.62 10.29 8.74
N VAL A 522 8.65 10.71 9.46
CA VAL A 522 9.32 9.86 10.46
C VAL A 522 8.39 9.53 11.62
N ALA A 523 7.59 10.47 12.10
CA ALA A 523 6.62 10.22 13.17
C ALA A 523 5.56 9.18 12.72
N HIS A 524 5.12 9.24 11.47
CA HIS A 524 4.25 8.25 10.87
C HIS A 524 4.88 6.84 10.89
N GLU A 525 6.11 6.70 10.38
CA GLU A 525 6.79 5.40 10.35
C GLU A 525 7.07 4.85 11.76
N VAL A 526 7.40 5.73 12.71
CA VAL A 526 7.52 5.33 14.13
C VAL A 526 6.20 4.80 14.66
N GLY A 527 5.06 5.42 14.31
CA GLY A 527 3.74 4.92 14.67
C GLY A 527 3.52 3.46 14.26
N HIS A 528 3.96 3.08 13.05
CA HIS A 528 3.93 1.69 12.60
C HIS A 528 4.83 0.79 13.45
N THR A 529 6.03 1.24 13.81
CA THR A 529 6.92 0.50 14.70
C THR A 529 6.39 0.37 16.13
N LEU A 530 5.42 1.19 16.52
CA LEU A 530 4.68 1.08 17.79
C LEU A 530 3.45 0.18 17.71
N GLY A 531 3.17 -0.38 16.53
CA GLY A 531 2.07 -1.29 16.25
C GLY A 531 0.82 -0.62 15.68
N LEU A 532 0.84 0.68 15.39
CA LEU A 532 -0.32 1.39 14.88
C LEU A 532 -0.51 1.17 13.39
N ARG A 533 -1.78 1.03 13.00
CA ARG A 533 -2.23 1.02 11.61
C ARG A 533 -2.52 2.44 11.13
N HIS A 534 -2.67 2.60 9.82
CA HIS A 534 -3.14 3.84 9.25
C HIS A 534 -4.49 4.27 9.83
N ASN A 535 -4.71 5.59 9.91
CA ASN A 535 -5.99 6.19 10.27
C ASN A 535 -6.40 7.22 9.21
N PHE A 536 -6.97 6.77 8.10
CA PHE A 536 -7.38 7.59 6.95
C PHE A 536 -8.68 8.39 7.19
N ARG A 537 -9.09 8.55 8.42
CA ARG A 537 -10.20 9.43 8.80
C ARG A 537 -9.74 10.60 9.68
N ALA A 538 -8.49 10.61 10.05
CA ALA A 538 -7.95 11.65 10.93
C ALA A 538 -7.85 13.02 10.27
N SER A 539 -7.75 13.10 8.94
CA SER A 539 -7.81 14.33 8.14
C SER A 539 -9.12 15.10 8.27
N SER A 540 -10.21 14.43 8.67
CA SER A 540 -11.56 14.97 8.73
C SER A 540 -11.93 15.65 10.06
N VAL A 541 -10.97 15.89 10.97
CA VAL A 541 -11.23 16.40 12.32
C VAL A 541 -11.52 17.91 12.33
N TYR A 542 -10.72 18.69 11.62
CA TYR A 542 -10.80 20.15 11.62
C TYR A 542 -11.26 20.69 10.26
N THR A 543 -11.90 21.85 10.27
CA THR A 543 -12.22 22.55 9.01
C THR A 543 -10.97 23.19 8.40
N LEU A 544 -10.98 23.44 7.10
CA LEU A 544 -9.88 24.12 6.42
C LEU A 544 -9.60 25.52 7.00
N ALA A 545 -10.63 26.21 7.46
CA ALA A 545 -10.51 27.52 8.10
C ALA A 545 -9.85 27.45 9.48
N GLU A 546 -10.16 26.42 10.28
CA GLU A 546 -9.48 26.17 11.56
C GLU A 546 -8.02 25.86 11.35
N ILE A 547 -7.71 24.94 10.43
CA ILE A 547 -6.35 24.51 10.06
C ILE A 547 -5.49 25.72 9.66
N ASN A 548 -6.08 26.68 8.93
CA ASN A 548 -5.43 27.88 8.45
C ASN A 548 -5.75 29.12 9.29
N SER A 549 -5.70 28.97 10.63
CA SER A 549 -5.92 30.03 11.62
C SER A 549 -4.70 30.26 12.51
N GLU A 550 -4.61 31.46 13.08
CA GLU A 550 -3.58 31.82 14.10
C GLU A 550 -3.71 30.99 15.39
N ASP A 551 -4.90 30.43 15.65
CA ASP A 551 -5.16 29.62 16.84
C ASP A 551 -4.55 28.20 16.73
N MET A 552 -4.41 27.67 15.53
CA MET A 552 -3.82 26.37 15.28
C MET A 552 -2.34 26.43 14.91
N LYS A 553 -1.95 27.40 14.09
CA LYS A 553 -0.59 27.52 13.55
C LYS A 553 0.49 27.49 14.64
N GLY A 554 1.40 26.52 14.54
CA GLY A 554 2.50 26.29 15.48
C GLY A 554 2.07 25.83 16.88
N LYS A 555 0.80 25.49 17.12
CA LYS A 555 0.26 25.18 18.44
C LYS A 555 -0.44 23.84 18.53
N LYS A 556 -1.06 23.39 17.45
CA LYS A 556 -1.86 22.16 17.40
C LYS A 556 -1.57 21.37 16.12
N PRO A 557 -1.64 20.02 16.16
CA PRO A 557 -1.56 19.21 14.96
C PRO A 557 -2.74 19.49 14.03
N LEU A 558 -2.51 19.36 12.73
CA LEU A 558 -3.50 19.68 11.69
C LEU A 558 -4.57 18.62 11.49
N ALA A 559 -4.33 17.41 11.99
CA ALA A 559 -5.23 16.27 11.87
C ALA A 559 -5.31 15.50 13.20
N GLY A 560 -6.21 14.53 13.27
CA GLY A 560 -6.40 13.67 14.43
C GLY A 560 -5.25 12.72 14.71
N SER A 561 -4.44 12.39 13.70
CA SER A 561 -3.38 11.39 13.79
C SER A 561 -2.30 11.63 12.75
N VAL A 562 -1.03 11.35 13.08
CA VAL A 562 0.07 11.25 12.11
C VAL A 562 -0.03 9.99 11.25
N MET A 563 -0.92 9.05 11.59
CA MET A 563 -1.11 7.81 10.83
C MET A 563 -2.00 7.98 9.60
N ASP A 564 -2.38 9.22 9.25
CA ASP A 564 -3.05 9.57 8.00
C ASP A 564 -2.03 10.00 6.93
N TYR A 565 -2.38 9.87 5.66
CA TYR A 565 -1.61 10.41 4.54
C TYR A 565 -2.11 11.81 4.17
N ILE A 566 -1.94 12.75 5.08
CA ILE A 566 -2.37 14.12 4.82
C ILE A 566 -1.49 14.78 3.75
N PRO A 567 -2.08 15.51 2.80
CA PRO A 567 -1.34 16.30 1.83
C PRO A 567 -0.72 17.54 2.48
N VAL A 568 0.24 18.16 1.77
CA VAL A 568 0.79 19.45 2.20
C VAL A 568 -0.30 20.52 2.18
N ASN A 569 -0.41 21.27 3.27
CA ASN A 569 -1.39 22.32 3.44
C ASN A 569 -0.98 23.60 2.67
N PHE A 570 -1.48 23.78 1.46
CA PHE A 570 -1.40 25.03 0.72
C PHE A 570 -2.70 25.82 0.85
N ASN A 571 -2.66 26.94 1.54
CA ASN A 571 -3.84 27.77 1.72
C ASN A 571 -4.00 28.78 0.56
N GLN A 572 -5.11 28.69 -0.18
CA GLN A 572 -5.52 29.68 -1.17
C GLN A 572 -6.95 30.14 -0.91
N GLY A 573 -7.10 30.92 0.18
CA GLY A 573 -8.39 31.43 0.60
C GLY A 573 -9.29 30.43 1.33
N GLY A 574 -8.68 29.39 1.92
CA GLY A 574 -9.36 28.43 2.78
C GLY A 574 -9.32 28.79 4.26
N GLY A 575 -8.55 29.80 4.66
CA GLY A 575 -8.43 30.33 6.01
C GLY A 575 -7.69 31.66 6.05
N ALA A 576 -7.61 32.28 7.25
CA ALA A 576 -7.08 33.62 7.45
C ALA A 576 -5.57 33.74 7.20
N VAL A 577 -4.82 32.66 7.47
CA VAL A 577 -3.35 32.61 7.31
C VAL A 577 -2.93 31.32 6.60
N GLN A 578 -1.67 31.28 6.14
CA GLN A 578 -1.05 30.01 5.84
C GLN A 578 -0.78 29.30 7.17
N GLY A 579 -1.47 28.21 7.44
CA GLY A 579 -1.24 27.32 8.58
C GLY A 579 0.10 26.58 8.47
N ASP A 580 0.34 25.62 9.36
CA ASP A 580 1.49 24.71 9.22
C ASP A 580 1.39 23.89 7.93
N TRP A 581 2.52 23.51 7.38
CA TRP A 581 2.57 22.77 6.11
C TRP A 581 2.13 21.31 6.25
N THR A 582 2.33 20.73 7.44
CA THR A 582 2.08 19.33 7.77
C THR A 582 1.89 19.17 9.28
N MET A 583 1.77 17.95 9.79
CA MET A 583 1.74 17.69 11.22
C MET A 583 3.04 18.16 11.89
N ILE A 584 2.88 18.91 12.97
CA ILE A 584 4.00 19.43 13.79
C ILE A 584 4.16 18.67 15.11
N ASP A 585 3.26 17.73 15.37
CA ASP A 585 3.19 16.85 16.53
C ASP A 585 2.26 15.69 16.23
N ILE A 586 2.22 14.67 17.10
CA ILE A 586 1.21 13.60 17.04
C ILE A 586 -0.19 14.14 17.39
N GLY A 587 -1.23 13.50 16.85
CA GLY A 587 -2.60 13.94 17.01
C GLY A 587 -3.33 13.33 18.22
N PRO A 588 -4.54 13.84 18.57
CA PRO A 588 -5.32 13.34 19.69
C PRO A 588 -5.67 11.85 19.60
N TYR A 589 -5.89 11.31 18.40
CA TYR A 589 -6.09 9.88 18.20
C TYR A 589 -4.84 9.06 18.58
N ASP A 590 -3.64 9.55 18.27
CA ASP A 590 -2.39 8.87 18.57
C ASP A 590 -2.20 8.73 20.09
N PHE A 591 -2.53 9.77 20.85
CA PHE A 591 -2.56 9.70 22.32
C PHE A 591 -3.54 8.65 22.82
N TRP A 592 -4.75 8.60 22.25
CA TRP A 592 -5.77 7.64 22.65
C TRP A 592 -5.36 6.21 22.31
N ALA A 593 -4.75 6.00 21.14
CA ALA A 593 -4.26 4.69 20.72
C ALA A 593 -3.14 4.19 21.66
N ILE A 594 -2.17 5.06 22.02
CA ILE A 594 -1.13 4.73 22.99
C ILE A 594 -1.74 4.45 24.38
N GLN A 595 -2.76 5.20 24.80
CA GLN A 595 -3.47 4.91 26.05
C GLN A 595 -4.07 3.50 26.04
N TYR A 596 -4.75 3.11 24.99
CA TYR A 596 -5.30 1.75 24.90
C TYR A 596 -4.20 0.68 24.88
N GLY A 597 -3.16 0.89 24.10
CA GLY A 597 -2.07 -0.07 23.94
C GLY A 597 -1.25 -0.26 25.22
N TYR A 598 -0.94 0.81 25.94
CA TYR A 598 0.10 0.84 26.98
C TYR A 598 -0.38 1.17 28.39
N GLU A 599 -1.70 1.46 28.62
CA GLU A 599 -2.23 1.57 29.99
C GLU A 599 -1.95 0.27 30.76
N THR A 600 -1.32 0.42 31.93
CA THR A 600 -0.93 -0.72 32.78
C THR A 600 -2.08 -1.30 33.59
N ASP A 601 -3.05 -0.46 33.93
CA ASP A 601 -4.28 -0.85 34.63
C ASP A 601 -5.39 -1.25 33.64
N GLU A 602 -5.52 -2.55 33.40
CA GLU A 602 -6.50 -3.08 32.45
C GLU A 602 -7.95 -2.76 32.81
N SER A 603 -8.24 -2.42 34.06
CA SER A 603 -9.58 -2.03 34.50
C SER A 603 -10.07 -0.72 33.86
N LYS A 604 -9.14 0.13 33.40
CA LYS A 604 -9.44 1.40 32.72
C LYS A 604 -9.75 1.24 31.23
N LEU A 605 -9.41 0.11 30.60
CA LEU A 605 -9.57 -0.07 29.16
C LEU A 605 -10.99 0.15 28.66
N PRO A 606 -12.05 -0.32 29.38
CA PRO A 606 -13.43 -0.04 28.95
C PRO A 606 -13.74 1.45 28.89
N GLU A 607 -13.23 2.25 29.82
CA GLU A 607 -13.45 3.71 29.81
C GLU A 607 -12.66 4.41 28.68
N ILE A 608 -11.44 3.94 28.41
CA ILE A 608 -10.65 4.42 27.28
C ILE A 608 -11.43 4.15 25.97
N LEU A 609 -11.98 2.96 25.79
CA LEU A 609 -12.71 2.57 24.58
C LEU A 609 -14.04 3.31 24.40
N LYS A 610 -14.71 3.74 25.47
CA LYS A 610 -15.94 4.55 25.40
C LYS A 610 -15.74 5.90 24.72
N ARG A 611 -14.50 6.37 24.64
CA ARG A 611 -14.15 7.63 23.97
C ARG A 611 -14.24 7.57 22.44
N VAL A 612 -14.54 6.40 21.85
CA VAL A 612 -14.66 6.20 20.40
C VAL A 612 -15.61 7.20 19.71
N SER A 613 -16.58 7.74 20.43
CA SER A 613 -17.54 8.71 19.88
C SER A 613 -17.03 10.16 19.86
N GLU A 614 -15.88 10.44 20.46
CA GLU A 614 -15.25 11.77 20.41
C GLU A 614 -14.82 12.08 18.96
N PRO A 615 -15.18 13.25 18.40
CA PRO A 615 -14.90 13.55 16.99
C PRO A 615 -13.41 13.51 16.63
N GLU A 616 -12.54 13.84 17.57
CA GLU A 616 -11.08 13.85 17.36
C GLU A 616 -10.46 12.45 17.38
N LEU A 617 -11.22 11.41 17.78
CA LEU A 617 -10.77 10.04 17.90
C LEU A 617 -11.36 9.12 16.81
N THR A 618 -11.88 9.72 15.75
CA THR A 618 -12.42 8.98 14.61
C THR A 618 -11.35 8.09 13.95
N TYR A 619 -11.78 6.90 13.47
CA TYR A 619 -10.85 5.91 12.93
C TYR A 619 -11.42 5.18 11.72
N ALA A 620 -10.63 5.11 10.68
CA ALA A 620 -10.80 4.24 9.52
C ALA A 620 -9.41 3.88 8.96
N THR A 621 -9.28 2.71 8.37
CA THR A 621 -7.96 2.20 7.95
C THR A 621 -7.97 1.67 6.50
N ASP A 622 -6.94 0.96 6.10
CA ASP A 622 -6.69 0.54 4.71
C ASP A 622 -7.88 -0.16 4.05
N GLU A 623 -8.52 -1.10 4.72
CA GLU A 623 -9.69 -1.80 4.20
C GLU A 623 -10.93 -0.90 4.04
N ASP A 624 -10.98 0.22 4.73
CA ASP A 624 -12.09 1.17 4.65
C ASP A 624 -11.99 2.09 3.42
N THR A 625 -10.78 2.30 2.87
CA THR A 625 -10.54 3.24 1.74
C THR A 625 -11.24 2.85 0.44
N GLY A 626 -11.51 1.55 0.21
CA GLY A 626 -12.35 1.06 -0.89
C GLY A 626 -13.83 0.95 -0.53
N GLY A 627 -14.20 1.34 0.69
CA GLY A 627 -15.55 1.31 1.22
C GLY A 627 -16.43 2.47 0.74
N PRO A 628 -17.63 2.62 1.31
CA PRO A 628 -18.55 3.69 0.96
C PRO A 628 -18.31 5.00 1.75
N ASP A 629 -17.39 5.02 2.73
CA ASP A 629 -17.17 6.20 3.58
C ASP A 629 -16.26 7.22 2.88
N PRO A 630 -16.79 8.40 2.50
CA PRO A 630 -16.01 9.41 1.82
C PRO A 630 -14.94 10.07 2.69
N LEU A 631 -14.99 9.89 4.02
CA LEU A 631 -14.01 10.41 4.97
C LEU A 631 -12.90 9.38 5.27
N ALA A 632 -13.05 8.12 4.86
CA ALA A 632 -12.03 7.09 4.97
C ALA A 632 -11.16 7.08 3.71
N ARG A 633 -10.31 8.09 3.55
CA ARG A 633 -9.60 8.33 2.29
C ARG A 633 -8.16 8.80 2.52
N ARG A 634 -7.30 8.48 1.59
CA ARG A 634 -5.92 8.98 1.51
C ARG A 634 -5.86 10.31 0.76
N TYR A 635 -4.92 11.16 1.12
CA TYR A 635 -4.58 12.39 0.41
C TYR A 635 -5.71 13.42 0.34
N ASP A 636 -6.58 13.45 1.35
CA ASP A 636 -7.62 14.45 1.53
C ASP A 636 -7.36 15.31 2.77
N TYR A 637 -8.19 16.32 2.96
CA TYR A 637 -8.05 17.29 4.03
C TYR A 637 -9.39 17.91 4.40
N SER A 638 -9.51 18.31 5.66
CA SER A 638 -10.66 19.05 6.17
C SER A 638 -11.88 18.18 6.52
N LYS A 639 -12.58 18.61 7.59
CA LYS A 639 -13.88 18.08 8.00
C LYS A 639 -14.94 18.16 6.89
N ASN A 640 -14.79 19.13 5.97
CA ASN A 640 -15.55 19.24 4.74
C ASN A 640 -14.58 19.18 3.55
N PRO A 641 -14.31 18.01 2.97
CA PRO A 641 -13.35 17.88 1.87
C PRO A 641 -13.68 18.70 0.63
N LEU A 642 -14.93 19.15 0.45
CA LEU A 642 -15.28 20.05 -0.65
C LEU A 642 -14.53 21.40 -0.52
N ASP A 643 -14.37 21.94 0.69
CA ASP A 643 -13.63 23.20 0.92
C ASP A 643 -12.18 23.05 0.50
N TYR A 644 -11.59 21.87 0.76
CA TYR A 644 -10.24 21.55 0.30
C TYR A 644 -10.18 21.37 -1.22
N ALA A 645 -11.15 20.64 -1.83
CA ALA A 645 -11.21 20.47 -3.28
C ALA A 645 -11.30 21.83 -3.99
N GLU A 646 -12.13 22.74 -3.49
CA GLU A 646 -12.25 24.10 -4.03
C GLU A 646 -10.97 24.91 -3.83
N ASN A 647 -10.30 24.76 -2.69
CA ASN A 647 -9.00 25.38 -2.44
C ASN A 647 -7.96 24.92 -3.47
N GLN A 648 -7.90 23.61 -3.75
CA GLN A 648 -7.01 23.06 -4.77
C GLN A 648 -7.32 23.59 -6.16
N MET A 649 -8.59 23.74 -6.51
CA MET A 649 -8.94 24.33 -7.82
C MET A 649 -8.56 25.81 -7.92
N ARG A 650 -8.60 26.58 -6.81
CA ARG A 650 -8.07 27.96 -6.78
C ARG A 650 -6.57 27.98 -7.01
N LEU A 651 -5.81 27.05 -6.40
CA LEU A 651 -4.36 26.88 -6.62
C LEU A 651 -4.06 26.48 -8.07
N VAL A 652 -4.78 25.50 -8.61
CA VAL A 652 -4.64 25.06 -10.01
C VAL A 652 -4.81 26.24 -10.97
N LYS A 653 -5.86 27.03 -10.76
CA LYS A 653 -6.09 28.24 -11.58
C LYS A 653 -4.95 29.25 -11.44
N LEU A 654 -4.52 29.56 -10.24
CA LEU A 654 -3.42 30.48 -9.96
C LEU A 654 -2.14 30.06 -10.69
N TYR A 655 -1.77 28.77 -10.59
CA TYR A 655 -0.55 28.26 -11.21
C TYR A 655 -0.63 28.23 -12.72
N ARG A 656 -1.77 27.86 -13.31
CA ARG A 656 -1.97 27.91 -14.77
C ARG A 656 -1.87 29.34 -15.33
N ASP A 657 -2.43 30.31 -14.63
CA ASP A 657 -2.40 31.70 -15.07
C ASP A 657 -0.97 32.31 -15.03
N ARG A 658 -0.09 31.80 -14.17
CA ARG A 658 1.28 32.26 -13.97
C ARG A 658 2.36 31.36 -14.61
N LEU A 659 1.96 30.24 -15.21
CA LEU A 659 2.87 29.17 -15.64
C LEU A 659 4.00 29.67 -16.55
N LEU A 660 3.67 30.39 -17.63
CA LEU A 660 4.63 30.83 -18.63
C LEU A 660 5.47 32.03 -18.15
N GLU A 661 4.93 32.86 -17.28
CA GLU A 661 5.58 34.08 -16.84
C GLU A 661 6.52 33.84 -15.64
N LYS A 662 6.08 33.05 -14.67
CA LYS A 662 6.78 32.91 -13.39
C LYS A 662 7.53 31.56 -13.24
N PHE A 663 7.03 30.48 -13.84
CA PHE A 663 7.65 29.18 -13.68
C PHE A 663 8.69 28.85 -14.75
N VAL A 664 8.44 29.24 -16.01
CA VAL A 664 9.39 29.03 -17.10
C VAL A 664 10.29 30.24 -17.23
N LYS A 665 11.55 30.13 -16.82
CA LYS A 665 12.54 31.22 -16.81
C LYS A 665 13.34 31.28 -18.14
N PRO A 666 13.95 32.43 -18.48
CA PRO A 666 14.87 32.49 -19.59
C PRO A 666 16.00 31.45 -19.46
N GLY A 667 16.22 30.66 -20.50
CA GLY A 667 17.16 29.55 -20.52
C GLY A 667 16.58 28.17 -20.15
N ASP A 668 15.37 28.11 -19.57
CA ASP A 668 14.69 26.88 -19.30
C ASP A 668 14.17 26.20 -20.58
N SER A 669 14.11 24.87 -20.58
CA SER A 669 13.38 24.11 -21.60
C SER A 669 11.89 24.39 -21.53
N TRP A 670 11.24 24.55 -22.68
CA TRP A 670 9.77 24.66 -22.76
C TRP A 670 9.03 23.41 -22.24
N ALA A 671 9.72 22.27 -22.14
CA ALA A 671 9.19 21.07 -21.47
C ALA A 671 8.76 21.35 -20.01
N LYS A 672 9.34 22.35 -19.36
CA LYS A 672 8.94 22.82 -18.03
C LYS A 672 7.50 23.33 -18.01
N ALA A 673 7.06 24.02 -19.08
CA ALA A 673 5.65 24.43 -19.21
C ALA A 673 4.70 23.23 -19.26
N ARG A 674 5.06 22.19 -20.02
CA ARG A 674 4.30 20.95 -20.09
C ARG A 674 4.19 20.29 -18.72
N ARG A 675 5.32 20.09 -18.05
CA ARG A 675 5.35 19.47 -16.70
C ARG A 675 4.50 20.25 -15.69
N GLY A 676 4.66 21.57 -15.64
CA GLY A 676 3.86 22.41 -14.74
C GLY A 676 2.36 22.33 -15.02
N TYR A 677 1.96 22.31 -16.29
CA TYR A 677 0.56 22.14 -16.64
C TYR A 677 0.03 20.75 -16.26
N GLU A 678 0.79 19.69 -16.55
CA GLU A 678 0.43 18.30 -16.22
C GLU A 678 0.29 18.10 -14.71
N LEU A 679 1.15 18.71 -13.88
CA LEU A 679 0.99 18.71 -12.42
C LEU A 679 -0.36 19.31 -12.00
N THR A 680 -0.77 20.42 -12.60
CA THR A 680 -2.08 21.02 -12.31
C THR A 680 -3.26 20.16 -12.77
N LEU A 681 -3.11 19.37 -13.83
CA LEU A 681 -4.10 18.36 -14.23
C LEU A 681 -4.18 17.20 -13.21
N GLY A 682 -3.04 16.81 -12.64
CA GLY A 682 -2.99 15.83 -11.56
C GLY A 682 -3.79 16.28 -10.34
N GLU A 683 -3.58 17.51 -9.87
CA GLU A 683 -4.33 18.08 -8.76
C GLU A 683 -5.83 18.23 -9.06
N GLN A 684 -6.19 18.64 -10.25
CA GLN A 684 -7.58 18.68 -10.70
C GLN A 684 -8.24 17.30 -10.66
N THR A 685 -7.54 16.27 -11.16
CA THR A 685 -8.02 14.88 -11.15
C THR A 685 -8.14 14.34 -9.73
N LYS A 686 -7.21 14.70 -8.82
CA LYS A 686 -7.24 14.36 -7.41
C LYS A 686 -8.48 14.95 -6.73
N ALA A 687 -8.77 16.22 -6.95
CA ALA A 687 -9.95 16.88 -6.40
C ALA A 687 -11.25 16.23 -6.92
N ILE A 688 -11.33 15.88 -8.22
CA ILE A 688 -12.46 15.19 -8.83
C ILE A 688 -12.65 13.80 -8.20
N SER A 689 -11.59 13.00 -8.13
CA SER A 689 -11.61 11.65 -7.55
C SER A 689 -12.03 11.68 -6.09
N MET A 690 -11.52 12.63 -5.32
CA MET A 690 -11.86 12.80 -3.91
C MET A 690 -13.37 13.06 -3.72
N MET A 691 -13.98 13.88 -4.58
CA MET A 691 -15.41 14.17 -4.47
C MET A 691 -16.31 13.07 -5.04
N ALA A 692 -15.79 12.19 -5.92
CA ALA A 692 -16.60 11.15 -6.56
C ALA A 692 -17.20 10.13 -5.57
N ILE A 693 -16.49 9.82 -4.50
CA ILE A 693 -16.93 8.84 -3.50
C ILE A 693 -18.09 9.36 -2.62
N TRP A 694 -18.35 10.67 -2.62
CA TRP A 694 -19.49 11.26 -1.91
C TRP A 694 -20.82 10.85 -2.55
N VAL A 695 -20.83 10.60 -3.86
CA VAL A 695 -22.02 10.14 -4.60
C VAL A 695 -22.34 8.70 -4.23
N GLY A 696 -23.49 8.48 -3.56
CA GLY A 696 -23.84 7.19 -3.00
C GLY A 696 -23.07 6.81 -1.73
N GLY A 697 -22.36 7.78 -1.12
CA GLY A 697 -21.54 7.57 0.07
C GLY A 697 -22.36 7.29 1.34
N THR A 698 -21.71 6.62 2.29
CA THR A 698 -22.20 6.41 3.66
C THR A 698 -21.06 6.56 4.63
N PHE A 699 -21.27 7.28 5.73
CA PHE A 699 -20.33 7.33 6.84
C PHE A 699 -20.39 6.00 7.61
N VAL A 700 -19.25 5.46 7.98
CA VAL A 700 -19.12 4.20 8.71
C VAL A 700 -18.44 4.45 10.05
N ASN A 701 -19.10 4.11 11.16
CA ASN A 701 -18.57 4.26 12.51
C ASN A 701 -18.29 2.88 13.13
N ARG A 702 -17.30 2.82 14.00
CA ARG A 702 -16.91 1.60 14.71
C ARG A 702 -17.46 1.50 16.13
N ASP A 703 -18.46 2.32 16.45
CA ASP A 703 -19.16 2.31 17.74
C ASP A 703 -19.86 0.98 17.97
N LYS A 704 -19.83 0.53 19.20
CA LYS A 704 -20.58 -0.65 19.64
C LYS A 704 -21.85 -0.23 20.38
N LYS A 705 -22.84 -1.09 20.39
CA LYS A 705 -24.07 -0.84 21.15
C LYS A 705 -23.73 -0.56 22.60
N GLY A 706 -24.16 0.60 23.10
CA GLY A 706 -23.90 1.09 24.46
C GLY A 706 -22.68 2.01 24.58
N ASP A 707 -21.96 2.27 23.51
CA ASP A 707 -20.97 3.36 23.48
C ASP A 707 -21.69 4.73 23.56
N PRO A 708 -21.05 5.78 24.10
CA PRO A 708 -21.65 7.10 24.20
C PRO A 708 -22.03 7.68 22.84
N GLY A 709 -23.13 8.44 22.79
CA GLY A 709 -23.58 9.13 21.59
C GLY A 709 -24.54 8.34 20.70
N ASP A 710 -24.74 7.03 20.94
CA ASP A 710 -25.66 6.14 20.21
C ASP A 710 -25.62 6.34 18.68
N ARG A 711 -24.39 6.50 18.13
CA ARG A 711 -24.18 6.71 16.70
C ARG A 711 -24.49 5.45 15.91
N SER A 712 -25.24 5.60 14.83
CA SER A 712 -25.46 4.47 13.89
C SER A 712 -24.15 4.04 13.25
N PRO A 713 -23.89 2.72 13.12
CA PRO A 713 -22.71 2.22 12.43
C PRO A 713 -22.63 2.67 10.97
N VAL A 714 -23.77 2.88 10.32
CA VAL A 714 -23.87 3.32 8.93
C VAL A 714 -24.87 4.46 8.83
N THR A 715 -24.43 5.59 8.25
CA THR A 715 -25.27 6.77 8.04
C THR A 715 -25.09 7.28 6.61
N VAL A 716 -26.19 7.46 5.87
CA VAL A 716 -26.14 7.97 4.50
C VAL A 716 -25.59 9.40 4.49
N VAL A 717 -24.68 9.69 3.56
CA VAL A 717 -24.17 11.04 3.35
C VAL A 717 -25.34 11.97 3.01
N PRO A 718 -25.45 13.15 3.65
CA PRO A 718 -26.55 14.06 3.40
C PRO A 718 -26.76 14.37 1.91
N PRO A 719 -27.97 14.33 1.39
CA PRO A 719 -28.26 14.51 -0.05
C PRO A 719 -27.69 15.81 -0.62
N GLU A 720 -27.73 16.88 0.17
CA GLU A 720 -27.14 18.18 -0.22
C GLU A 720 -25.64 18.06 -0.49
N MET A 721 -24.90 17.31 0.34
CA MET A 721 -23.47 17.10 0.16
C MET A 721 -23.19 16.26 -1.08
N GLN A 722 -23.98 15.22 -1.32
CA GLN A 722 -23.84 14.39 -2.54
C GLN A 722 -24.09 15.22 -3.81
N ARG A 723 -25.12 16.07 -3.81
CA ARG A 723 -25.42 16.96 -4.94
C ARG A 723 -24.31 17.98 -5.17
N LYS A 724 -23.78 18.61 -4.12
CA LYS A 724 -22.65 19.55 -4.22
C LYS A 724 -21.41 18.86 -4.78
N ALA A 725 -21.12 17.64 -4.33
CA ALA A 725 -20.01 16.84 -4.85
C ALA A 725 -20.18 16.54 -6.35
N LEU A 726 -21.36 16.09 -6.76
CA LEU A 726 -21.66 15.81 -8.17
C LEU A 726 -21.56 17.08 -9.03
N ASP A 727 -22.09 18.20 -8.55
CA ASP A 727 -22.01 19.48 -9.26
C ASP A 727 -20.55 19.95 -9.42
N PHE A 728 -19.73 19.81 -8.36
CA PHE A 728 -18.29 20.10 -8.40
C PHE A 728 -17.59 19.23 -9.45
N ILE A 729 -17.79 17.90 -9.42
CA ILE A 729 -17.20 16.95 -10.36
C ILE A 729 -17.54 17.32 -11.80
N MET A 730 -18.83 17.55 -12.09
CA MET A 730 -19.28 17.90 -13.42
C MET A 730 -18.74 19.25 -13.88
N GLN A 731 -18.58 20.20 -12.97
CA GLN A 731 -18.00 21.51 -13.29
C GLN A 731 -16.53 21.38 -13.62
N GLN A 732 -15.78 20.56 -12.88
CA GLN A 732 -14.32 20.44 -13.05
C GLN A 732 -13.93 19.50 -14.22
N ALA A 733 -14.75 18.50 -14.54
CA ALA A 733 -14.41 17.53 -15.58
C ALA A 733 -15.11 17.74 -16.93
N PHE A 734 -16.31 18.33 -16.94
CA PHE A 734 -17.14 18.37 -18.15
C PHE A 734 -17.24 19.76 -18.79
N VAL A 735 -16.64 20.78 -18.16
CA VAL A 735 -16.65 22.16 -18.68
C VAL A 735 -15.27 22.49 -19.25
N ASP A 736 -15.22 22.90 -20.51
CA ASP A 736 -13.95 23.14 -21.25
C ASP A 736 -13.04 24.15 -20.55
N GLU A 737 -13.61 25.22 -20.01
CA GLU A 737 -12.90 26.32 -19.34
C GLU A 737 -12.16 25.84 -18.08
N SER A 738 -12.62 24.77 -17.43
CA SER A 738 -11.99 24.22 -16.22
C SER A 738 -10.58 23.69 -16.47
N PHE A 739 -10.26 23.33 -17.71
CA PHE A 739 -8.93 22.87 -18.09
C PHE A 739 -7.93 24.01 -18.37
N GLY A 740 -8.40 25.25 -18.51
CA GLY A 740 -7.54 26.41 -18.72
C GLY A 740 -6.66 26.32 -19.96
N LEU A 741 -7.14 25.66 -21.03
CA LEU A 741 -6.42 25.47 -22.29
C LEU A 741 -6.37 26.78 -23.07
N LYS A 742 -5.20 27.42 -23.10
CA LYS A 742 -4.92 28.65 -23.86
C LYS A 742 -3.92 28.31 -24.97
N PRO A 743 -4.13 28.81 -26.21
CA PRO A 743 -3.22 28.55 -27.35
C PRO A 743 -1.75 28.85 -27.01
N GLU A 744 -1.48 29.93 -26.27
CA GLU A 744 -0.15 30.37 -25.89
C GLU A 744 0.54 29.39 -24.94
N VAL A 745 -0.20 28.71 -24.08
CA VAL A 745 0.32 27.67 -23.21
C VAL A 745 0.58 26.38 -23.99
N ILE A 746 -0.41 25.94 -24.77
CA ILE A 746 -0.35 24.68 -25.53
C ILE A 746 0.81 24.69 -26.53
N GLN A 747 1.04 25.82 -27.22
CA GLN A 747 2.16 25.96 -28.16
C GLN A 747 3.55 25.87 -27.51
N LYS A 748 3.62 26.02 -26.20
CA LYS A 748 4.87 25.95 -25.42
C LYS A 748 5.10 24.59 -24.73
N MET A 749 4.14 23.68 -24.79
CA MET A 749 4.25 22.35 -24.18
C MET A 749 5.07 21.39 -25.04
N SER A 750 6.40 21.45 -24.93
CA SER A 750 7.31 20.54 -25.63
C SER A 750 7.73 19.35 -24.77
N LEU A 751 8.36 18.35 -25.40
CA LEU A 751 9.00 17.23 -24.72
C LEU A 751 10.36 17.63 -24.15
N ASP A 752 10.72 17.03 -23.01
CA ASP A 752 12.09 17.02 -22.50
C ASP A 752 12.86 15.83 -23.07
N ARG A 753 13.70 16.11 -24.04
CA ARG A 753 14.44 15.07 -24.76
C ARG A 753 15.55 14.38 -23.92
N TRP A 754 15.89 14.93 -22.75
CA TRP A 754 16.96 14.43 -21.89
C TRP A 754 16.44 13.73 -20.64
N MET A 755 15.28 14.15 -20.13
CA MET A 755 14.75 13.69 -18.84
C MET A 755 13.82 12.50 -18.96
N ASP A 756 13.24 12.26 -20.12
CA ASP A 756 12.24 11.23 -20.31
C ASP A 756 12.83 9.83 -20.50
N GLY A 757 13.87 9.51 -19.73
CA GLY A 757 14.37 8.16 -19.50
C GLY A 757 14.67 7.35 -20.75
N GLY A 758 15.48 7.88 -21.65
CA GLY A 758 16.11 7.22 -22.76
C GLY A 758 15.19 6.34 -23.64
N PHE A 759 15.12 6.55 -24.93
CA PHE A 759 14.50 5.72 -25.96
C PHE A 759 13.00 5.38 -25.87
N ARG A 760 12.30 5.63 -24.77
CA ARG A 760 10.86 5.68 -24.76
C ARG A 760 10.41 7.09 -25.18
N ALA A 761 10.55 7.37 -26.46
CA ALA A 761 9.88 8.49 -27.09
C ALA A 761 8.36 8.23 -27.20
N ASP A 762 7.72 7.90 -26.08
CA ASP A 762 6.27 7.72 -25.99
C ASP A 762 5.51 9.03 -26.05
N GLY A 763 6.25 10.11 -26.16
CA GLY A 763 5.69 11.42 -26.22
C GLY A 763 5.69 11.95 -27.64
N GLU A 764 4.51 12.19 -28.21
CA GLU A 764 4.40 13.14 -29.31
C GLU A 764 5.04 14.46 -28.88
N ALA A 765 5.83 15.06 -29.79
CA ALA A 765 6.43 16.36 -29.55
C ALA A 765 5.36 17.42 -29.26
N ALA A 766 4.20 17.31 -29.90
CA ALA A 766 3.01 18.07 -29.61
C ALA A 766 2.17 17.38 -28.54
N TRP A 767 1.77 18.10 -27.51
CA TRP A 767 0.94 17.56 -26.45
C TRP A 767 -0.43 17.08 -26.97
N PRO A 768 -0.86 15.82 -26.77
CA PRO A 768 -2.08 15.27 -27.37
C PRO A 768 -3.32 15.74 -26.61
N ILE A 769 -3.78 16.95 -26.89
CA ILE A 769 -4.82 17.68 -26.16
C ILE A 769 -6.08 16.83 -25.97
N HIS A 770 -6.65 16.35 -27.08
CA HIS A 770 -7.94 15.67 -27.05
C HIS A 770 -7.90 14.35 -26.28
N ASP A 771 -6.83 13.56 -26.45
CA ASP A 771 -6.69 12.29 -25.78
C ASP A 771 -6.50 12.46 -24.27
N ARG A 772 -5.72 13.45 -23.86
CA ARG A 772 -5.47 13.72 -22.43
C ARG A 772 -6.73 14.21 -21.72
N ILE A 773 -7.44 15.15 -22.29
CA ILE A 773 -8.68 15.66 -21.71
C ILE A 773 -9.77 14.59 -21.70
N LEU A 774 -9.96 13.87 -22.80
CA LEU A 774 -10.91 12.76 -22.86
C LEU A 774 -10.60 11.69 -21.81
N SER A 775 -9.32 11.39 -21.58
CA SER A 775 -8.94 10.41 -20.58
C SER A 775 -9.41 10.79 -19.17
N ILE A 776 -9.30 12.06 -18.80
CA ILE A 776 -9.82 12.58 -17.52
C ILE A 776 -11.35 12.52 -17.50
N GLN A 777 -12.02 12.96 -18.56
CA GLN A 777 -13.47 12.95 -18.69
C GLN A 777 -14.04 11.51 -18.61
N ALA A 778 -13.43 10.56 -19.32
CA ALA A 778 -13.83 9.16 -19.31
C ALA A 778 -13.62 8.51 -17.93
N SER A 779 -12.48 8.79 -17.27
CA SER A 779 -12.21 8.32 -15.92
C SER A 779 -13.22 8.88 -14.91
N THR A 780 -13.61 10.15 -15.08
CA THR A 780 -14.64 10.79 -14.24
C THR A 780 -16.00 10.12 -14.43
N LEU A 781 -16.41 9.84 -15.67
CA LEU A 781 -17.65 9.08 -15.93
C LEU A 781 -17.59 7.70 -15.27
N THR A 782 -16.44 7.03 -15.31
CA THR A 782 -16.27 5.75 -14.60
C THR A 782 -16.46 5.89 -13.10
N MET A 783 -15.89 6.90 -12.46
CA MET A 783 -16.01 7.12 -11.01
C MET A 783 -17.46 7.27 -10.56
N ILE A 784 -18.29 7.99 -11.33
CA ILE A 784 -19.68 8.31 -10.93
C ILE A 784 -20.74 7.36 -11.51
N MET A 785 -20.43 6.62 -12.57
CA MET A 785 -21.40 5.76 -13.28
C MET A 785 -21.07 4.27 -13.18
N ASN A 786 -20.01 3.86 -12.48
CA ASN A 786 -19.74 2.43 -12.34
C ASN A 786 -20.86 1.73 -11.54
N PRO A 787 -21.10 0.42 -11.77
CA PRO A 787 -22.19 -0.30 -11.14
C PRO A 787 -22.19 -0.30 -9.62
N THR A 788 -21.02 -0.25 -8.97
CA THR A 788 -20.92 -0.21 -7.51
C THR A 788 -21.42 1.12 -6.95
N THR A 789 -21.02 2.24 -7.56
CA THR A 789 -21.50 3.58 -7.18
C THR A 789 -23.02 3.67 -7.39
N LEU A 790 -23.53 3.25 -8.54
CA LEU A 790 -24.96 3.28 -8.83
C LEU A 790 -25.78 2.37 -7.89
N ARG A 791 -25.25 1.19 -7.54
CA ARG A 791 -25.86 0.30 -6.54
C ARG A 791 -25.90 0.98 -5.16
N ARG A 792 -24.81 1.62 -4.74
CA ARG A 792 -24.78 2.35 -3.46
C ARG A 792 -25.84 3.45 -3.38
N VAL A 793 -26.02 4.21 -4.48
CA VAL A 793 -27.11 5.20 -4.57
C VAL A 793 -28.47 4.52 -4.38
N TYR A 794 -28.73 3.43 -5.11
CA TYR A 794 -29.98 2.69 -5.04
C TYR A 794 -30.26 2.09 -3.66
N ASP A 795 -29.24 1.52 -3.01
CA ASP A 795 -29.34 0.99 -1.66
C ASP A 795 -29.62 2.10 -0.63
N ASN A 796 -29.09 3.31 -0.86
CA ASN A 796 -29.28 4.46 0.03
C ASN A 796 -30.71 5.03 -0.05
N GLU A 797 -31.41 4.86 -1.16
CA GLU A 797 -32.84 5.18 -1.25
C GLU A 797 -33.68 4.39 -0.21
N VAL A 798 -33.29 3.13 0.04
CA VAL A 798 -33.97 2.28 1.03
C VAL A 798 -33.49 2.57 2.47
N ARG A 799 -32.23 3.00 2.64
CA ARG A 799 -31.69 3.37 3.97
C ARG A 799 -32.26 4.69 4.48
N THR A 800 -32.75 5.54 3.60
CA THR A 800 -33.34 6.83 3.94
C THR A 800 -34.85 6.68 4.14
N PRO A 801 -35.43 7.15 5.26
CA PRO A 801 -36.88 7.15 5.45
C PRO A 801 -37.60 7.83 4.29
N ALA A 802 -38.76 7.29 3.89
CA ALA A 802 -39.50 7.75 2.72
C ALA A 802 -39.99 9.20 2.78
N ASP A 803 -40.05 9.77 3.96
CA ASP A 803 -40.42 11.17 4.24
C ASP A 803 -39.24 12.14 4.27
N GLN A 804 -38.03 11.62 4.05
CA GLN A 804 -36.78 12.39 4.00
C GLN A 804 -36.26 12.49 2.58
N ASP A 805 -35.50 13.54 2.28
CA ASP A 805 -34.84 13.74 1.01
C ASP A 805 -33.73 12.69 0.79
N ALA A 806 -33.64 12.15 -0.43
CA ALA A 806 -32.63 11.19 -0.85
C ALA A 806 -32.18 11.48 -2.29
N VAL A 807 -30.92 11.24 -2.56
CA VAL A 807 -30.40 11.20 -3.94
C VAL A 807 -30.81 9.87 -4.56
N THR A 808 -31.43 9.93 -5.74
CA THR A 808 -31.95 8.75 -6.45
C THR A 808 -31.17 8.43 -7.72
N LEU A 809 -31.25 7.18 -8.19
CA LEU A 809 -30.63 6.78 -9.46
C LEU A 809 -31.10 7.62 -10.64
N PRO A 810 -32.42 7.89 -10.83
CA PRO A 810 -32.88 8.80 -11.88
C PRO A 810 -32.22 10.18 -11.78
N GLU A 811 -32.15 10.76 -10.58
CA GLU A 811 -31.52 12.08 -10.38
C GLU A 811 -30.07 12.12 -10.85
N ILE A 812 -29.25 11.10 -10.52
CA ILE A 812 -27.84 11.04 -10.95
C ILE A 812 -27.74 10.96 -12.48
N LEU A 813 -28.48 10.04 -13.10
CA LEU A 813 -28.40 9.85 -14.55
C LEU A 813 -28.93 11.08 -15.32
N ASP A 814 -30.03 11.69 -14.83
CA ASP A 814 -30.60 12.89 -15.42
C ASP A 814 -29.64 14.08 -15.33
N LYS A 815 -29.02 14.32 -14.16
CA LYS A 815 -28.06 15.42 -13.96
C LYS A 815 -26.80 15.24 -14.82
N VAL A 816 -26.24 14.04 -14.87
CA VAL A 816 -25.06 13.76 -15.72
C VAL A 816 -25.43 13.97 -17.19
N THR A 817 -26.53 13.40 -17.66
CA THR A 817 -27.00 13.55 -19.04
C THR A 817 -27.24 15.03 -19.38
N ALA A 818 -27.95 15.76 -18.52
CA ALA A 818 -28.24 17.18 -18.77
C ALA A 818 -26.96 18.02 -18.85
N LYS A 819 -25.96 17.77 -17.96
CA LYS A 819 -24.69 18.50 -17.99
C LYS A 819 -23.86 18.17 -19.24
N VAL A 820 -23.78 16.88 -19.62
CA VAL A 820 -23.03 16.42 -20.80
C VAL A 820 -23.67 16.93 -22.11
N TRP A 821 -24.96 17.08 -22.15
CA TRP A 821 -25.70 17.47 -23.36
C TRP A 821 -26.33 18.87 -23.28
N SER A 822 -25.79 19.73 -22.42
CA SER A 822 -26.31 21.07 -22.15
C SER A 822 -26.46 21.95 -23.41
N GLU A 823 -25.63 21.73 -24.43
CA GLU A 823 -25.71 22.47 -25.70
C GLU A 823 -26.98 22.19 -26.51
N LEU A 824 -27.67 21.09 -26.24
CA LEU A 824 -28.98 20.81 -26.88
C LEU A 824 -30.12 21.63 -26.27
N GLU A 825 -29.96 22.13 -25.04
CA GLU A 825 -30.96 22.85 -24.25
C GLU A 825 -30.75 24.37 -24.23
N THR A 826 -29.52 24.81 -24.48
CA THR A 826 -29.16 26.24 -24.43
C THR A 826 -29.17 26.85 -25.81
N LYS A 827 -29.60 28.12 -25.91
CA LYS A 827 -29.43 28.88 -27.15
C LYS A 827 -27.93 29.17 -27.33
N PHE A 828 -27.42 28.87 -28.53
CA PHE A 828 -26.07 29.29 -28.92
C PHE A 828 -26.05 30.79 -29.17
N GLU A 829 -25.21 31.54 -28.45
CA GLU A 829 -25.01 32.97 -28.63
C GLU A 829 -23.91 33.20 -29.70
N GLY A 830 -24.30 33.64 -30.89
CA GLY A 830 -23.39 33.92 -31.97
C GLY A 830 -23.63 33.03 -33.22
N GLU A 831 -22.78 33.21 -34.26
CA GLU A 831 -22.78 32.36 -35.43
C GLU A 831 -21.80 31.20 -35.25
N ALA A 832 -22.30 29.96 -35.34
CA ALA A 832 -21.47 28.78 -35.32
C ALA A 832 -20.77 28.61 -36.69
N ASN A 833 -19.49 28.25 -36.67
CA ASN A 833 -18.71 27.88 -37.83
C ASN A 833 -17.68 26.80 -37.51
N ASP A 834 -16.95 26.28 -38.49
CA ASP A 834 -16.00 25.19 -38.30
C ASP A 834 -14.83 25.53 -37.36
N ARG A 835 -14.56 26.82 -37.08
CA ARG A 835 -13.57 27.26 -36.10
C ARG A 835 -14.16 27.55 -34.71
N LYS A 836 -15.45 27.87 -34.63
CA LYS A 836 -16.24 28.07 -33.42
C LYS A 836 -17.49 27.21 -33.51
N PRO A 837 -17.36 25.89 -33.38
CA PRO A 837 -18.49 24.99 -33.46
C PRO A 837 -19.44 25.18 -32.27
N ARG A 838 -20.73 24.90 -32.46
CA ARG A 838 -21.72 24.95 -31.37
C ARG A 838 -21.39 23.97 -30.25
N ILE A 839 -20.92 22.77 -30.60
CA ILE A 839 -20.41 21.78 -29.65
C ILE A 839 -18.90 21.68 -29.88
N SER A 840 -18.11 22.03 -28.85
CA SER A 840 -16.64 22.01 -28.91
C SER A 840 -16.10 20.61 -29.20
N SER A 841 -14.83 20.52 -29.60
CA SER A 841 -14.21 19.22 -29.86
C SER A 841 -14.08 18.38 -28.59
N LEU A 842 -13.80 18.99 -27.42
CA LEU A 842 -13.72 18.29 -26.13
C LEU A 842 -15.10 17.78 -25.72
N ARG A 843 -16.14 18.62 -25.90
CA ARG A 843 -17.52 18.23 -25.58
C ARG A 843 -18.04 17.12 -26.48
N ARG A 844 -17.73 17.15 -27.78
CA ARG A 844 -18.09 16.03 -28.70
C ARG A 844 -17.48 14.72 -28.28
N ASN A 845 -16.23 14.73 -27.81
CA ASN A 845 -15.58 13.52 -27.29
C ASN A 845 -16.26 13.02 -26.00
N LEU A 846 -16.53 13.91 -25.05
CA LEU A 846 -17.27 13.59 -23.84
C LEU A 846 -18.67 13.03 -24.13
N GLN A 847 -19.39 13.61 -25.05
CA GLN A 847 -20.75 13.17 -25.45
C GLN A 847 -20.72 11.78 -26.06
N ARG A 848 -19.72 11.46 -26.92
CA ARG A 848 -19.50 10.10 -27.40
C ARG A 848 -19.25 9.12 -26.27
N GLU A 849 -18.33 9.45 -25.40
CA GLU A 849 -17.99 8.61 -24.26
C GLU A 849 -19.22 8.35 -23.36
N HIS A 850 -20.01 9.37 -23.08
CA HIS A 850 -21.23 9.23 -22.28
C HIS A 850 -22.26 8.29 -22.92
N VAL A 851 -22.47 8.40 -24.24
CA VAL A 851 -23.37 7.47 -24.97
C VAL A 851 -22.85 6.04 -24.88
N GLU A 852 -21.54 5.81 -25.05
CA GLU A 852 -20.96 4.48 -24.90
C GLU A 852 -21.22 3.93 -23.46
N ARG A 853 -21.08 4.78 -22.43
CA ARG A 853 -21.40 4.38 -21.05
C ARG A 853 -22.86 3.98 -20.88
N LEU A 854 -23.79 4.77 -21.39
CA LEU A 854 -25.21 4.44 -21.32
C LEU A 854 -25.55 3.18 -22.10
N ILE A 855 -24.93 2.96 -23.29
CA ILE A 855 -25.10 1.73 -24.06
C ILE A 855 -24.58 0.52 -23.26
N ASP A 856 -23.38 0.59 -22.73
CA ASP A 856 -22.81 -0.49 -21.92
C ASP A 856 -23.70 -0.82 -20.71
N LEU A 857 -24.20 0.20 -19.99
CA LEU A 857 -25.10 0.03 -18.85
C LEU A 857 -26.50 -0.47 -19.25
N SER A 858 -26.91 -0.30 -20.49
CA SER A 858 -28.18 -0.83 -21.01
C SER A 858 -28.12 -2.31 -21.37
N ILE A 859 -26.94 -2.91 -21.43
CA ILE A 859 -26.73 -4.33 -21.70
C ILE A 859 -26.84 -5.10 -20.40
N PRO A 860 -27.63 -6.20 -20.35
CA PRO A 860 -27.72 -7.03 -19.16
C PRO A 860 -26.35 -7.59 -18.75
N ALA A 861 -25.94 -7.36 -17.51
CA ALA A 861 -24.65 -7.87 -17.02
C ALA A 861 -24.66 -9.41 -16.92
N ALA A 862 -23.51 -10.03 -17.22
CA ALA A 862 -23.32 -11.48 -17.10
C ALA A 862 -23.48 -11.96 -15.64
N THR A 863 -23.12 -11.12 -14.66
CA THR A 863 -23.31 -11.33 -13.21
C THR A 863 -24.16 -10.18 -12.65
N PRO A 864 -25.49 -10.25 -12.77
CA PRO A 864 -26.35 -9.14 -12.42
C PRO A 864 -26.45 -8.97 -10.90
N THR A 865 -26.31 -7.73 -10.43
CA THR A 865 -26.72 -7.31 -9.08
C THR A 865 -28.20 -6.91 -9.09
N SER A 866 -28.82 -6.72 -7.92
CA SER A 866 -30.21 -6.22 -7.82
C SER A 866 -30.40 -4.86 -8.50
N ALA A 867 -29.39 -3.99 -8.46
CA ALA A 867 -29.40 -2.68 -9.09
C ALA A 867 -29.22 -2.74 -10.61
N SER A 868 -28.57 -3.77 -11.18
CA SER A 868 -28.20 -3.84 -12.59
C SER A 868 -29.42 -3.72 -13.53
N LYS A 869 -30.54 -4.35 -13.20
CA LYS A 869 -31.77 -4.28 -14.01
C LYS A 869 -32.39 -2.89 -13.98
N VAL A 870 -32.39 -2.22 -12.83
CA VAL A 870 -32.90 -0.86 -12.68
C VAL A 870 -32.03 0.12 -13.46
N VAL A 871 -30.72 0.01 -13.32
CA VAL A 871 -29.74 0.81 -14.06
C VAL A 871 -29.90 0.59 -15.58
N CYS A 872 -30.05 -0.65 -16.04
CA CYS A 872 -30.29 -0.99 -17.43
C CYS A 872 -31.56 -0.28 -17.97
N ASN A 873 -32.69 -0.38 -17.25
CA ASN A 873 -33.95 0.24 -17.66
C ASN A 873 -33.83 1.78 -17.69
N LEU A 874 -33.18 2.39 -16.70
CA LEU A 874 -32.98 3.84 -16.66
C LEU A 874 -32.02 4.30 -17.77
N SER A 875 -30.98 3.56 -18.07
CA SER A 875 -30.06 3.83 -19.18
C SER A 875 -30.78 3.77 -20.53
N LEU A 876 -31.62 2.77 -20.76
CA LEU A 876 -32.47 2.69 -21.96
C LEU A 876 -33.43 3.88 -22.08
N MET A 877 -34.02 4.31 -20.95
CA MET A 877 -34.86 5.50 -20.92
C MET A 877 -34.05 6.75 -21.30
N GLN A 878 -32.85 6.93 -20.74
CA GLN A 878 -31.94 8.05 -21.11
C GLN A 878 -31.56 8.03 -22.59
N LEU A 879 -31.22 6.87 -23.16
CA LEU A 879 -30.88 6.74 -24.58
C LEU A 879 -32.05 7.15 -25.47
N ARG A 880 -33.31 6.76 -25.13
CA ARG A 880 -34.53 7.16 -25.87
C ARG A 880 -34.78 8.65 -25.80
N GLN A 881 -34.69 9.24 -24.60
CA GLN A 881 -34.89 10.68 -24.41
C GLN A 881 -33.81 11.48 -25.16
N LEU A 882 -32.55 11.04 -25.08
CA LEU A 882 -31.44 11.66 -25.80
C LEU A 882 -31.63 11.58 -27.32
N LYS A 883 -32.05 10.43 -27.82
CA LYS A 883 -32.37 10.26 -29.25
C LYS A 883 -33.42 11.28 -29.71
N GLY A 884 -34.51 11.44 -28.94
CA GLY A 884 -35.56 12.43 -29.26
C GLY A 884 -35.01 13.87 -29.27
N LYS A 885 -34.17 14.27 -28.37
CA LYS A 885 -33.50 15.58 -28.31
C LYS A 885 -32.58 15.80 -29.53
N ILE A 886 -31.81 14.78 -29.91
CA ILE A 886 -30.91 14.83 -31.09
C ILE A 886 -31.71 14.88 -32.39
N ASP A 887 -32.77 14.06 -32.52
CA ASP A 887 -33.68 14.08 -33.70
C ASP A 887 -34.29 15.46 -33.88
N ALA A 888 -34.74 16.10 -32.80
CA ALA A 888 -35.27 17.46 -32.81
C ALA A 888 -34.22 18.49 -33.22
N ALA A 889 -33.00 18.38 -32.70
CA ALA A 889 -31.89 19.26 -33.07
C ALA A 889 -31.49 19.12 -34.56
N LEU A 890 -31.40 17.90 -35.09
CA LEU A 890 -31.09 17.62 -36.49
C LEU A 890 -32.24 18.02 -37.43
N GLY A 891 -33.48 18.06 -36.93
CA GLY A 891 -34.64 18.59 -37.67
C GLY A 891 -34.57 20.10 -37.96
N ASN A 892 -33.75 20.83 -37.20
CA ASN A 892 -33.51 22.28 -37.40
C ASN A 892 -32.00 22.57 -37.41
N GLN A 893 -31.35 22.33 -38.53
CA GLN A 893 -29.91 22.52 -38.72
C GLN A 893 -29.51 23.98 -39.02
N GLN A 894 -30.46 24.90 -39.06
CA GLN A 894 -30.17 26.30 -39.38
C GLN A 894 -29.19 26.92 -38.36
N GLY A 895 -28.05 27.38 -38.86
CA GLY A 895 -26.99 27.97 -38.04
C GLY A 895 -26.08 26.98 -37.31
N MET A 896 -26.15 25.69 -37.64
CA MET A 896 -25.20 24.69 -37.16
C MET A 896 -23.96 24.60 -38.06
N ASP A 897 -22.80 24.40 -37.42
CA ASP A 897 -21.54 24.08 -38.10
C ASP A 897 -21.48 22.61 -38.51
N LYS A 898 -20.56 22.28 -39.46
CA LYS A 898 -20.42 20.91 -39.99
C LYS A 898 -19.99 19.89 -38.95
N TYR A 899 -19.14 20.27 -37.97
CA TYR A 899 -18.69 19.37 -36.91
C TYR A 899 -19.86 18.98 -36.01
N THR A 900 -20.70 19.93 -35.62
CA THR A 900 -21.88 19.67 -34.79
C THR A 900 -22.89 18.79 -35.52
N VAL A 901 -23.19 19.06 -36.79
CA VAL A 901 -24.13 18.24 -37.57
C VAL A 901 -23.59 16.81 -37.75
N ALA A 902 -22.33 16.66 -38.15
CA ALA A 902 -21.72 15.34 -38.33
C ALA A 902 -21.69 14.54 -37.02
N HIS A 903 -21.37 15.18 -35.93
CA HIS A 903 -21.36 14.57 -34.58
C HIS A 903 -22.76 14.09 -34.17
N LEU A 904 -23.75 14.96 -34.22
CA LEU A 904 -25.12 14.59 -33.85
C LEU A 904 -25.70 13.49 -34.76
N SER A 905 -25.39 13.52 -36.06
CA SER A 905 -25.80 12.47 -36.99
C SER A 905 -25.16 11.12 -36.68
N GLU A 906 -23.89 11.10 -36.34
CA GLU A 906 -23.17 9.89 -35.90
C GLU A 906 -23.79 9.33 -34.62
N ILE A 907 -24.04 10.17 -33.60
CA ILE A 907 -24.65 9.76 -32.32
C ILE A 907 -26.09 9.24 -32.56
N GLN A 908 -26.88 9.93 -33.39
CA GLN A 908 -28.23 9.46 -33.79
C GLN A 908 -28.19 8.04 -34.33
N GLN A 909 -27.24 7.76 -35.23
CA GLN A 909 -27.09 6.43 -35.80
C GLN A 909 -26.68 5.37 -34.74
N ARG A 910 -25.80 5.73 -33.85
CA ARG A 910 -25.42 4.84 -32.73
C ARG A 910 -26.59 4.54 -31.82
N LEU A 911 -27.34 5.57 -31.41
CA LEU A 911 -28.51 5.43 -30.54
C LEU A 911 -29.58 4.56 -31.21
N THR A 912 -29.82 4.75 -32.52
CA THR A 912 -30.76 3.92 -33.26
C THR A 912 -30.35 2.47 -33.26
N LYS A 913 -29.07 2.17 -33.58
CA LYS A 913 -28.53 0.79 -33.54
C LYS A 913 -28.60 0.15 -32.15
N ALA A 914 -28.26 0.92 -31.14
CA ALA A 914 -28.28 0.41 -29.76
C ALA A 914 -29.68 0.13 -29.21
N LEU A 915 -30.68 0.97 -29.60
CA LEU A 915 -32.08 0.78 -29.22
C LEU A 915 -32.79 -0.32 -30.02
N ASP A 916 -32.33 -0.63 -31.21
CA ASP A 916 -32.85 -1.69 -32.08
C ASP A 916 -32.11 -3.03 -31.87
N ALA A 917 -31.08 -3.08 -31.02
CA ALA A 917 -30.32 -4.29 -30.79
C ALA A 917 -31.12 -5.34 -30.00
N ASP A 918 -31.12 -6.58 -30.49
CA ASP A 918 -31.68 -7.73 -29.78
C ASP A 918 -30.66 -8.33 -28.81
N TYR A 919 -31.10 -8.64 -27.60
CA TYR A 919 -30.28 -9.28 -26.58
C TYR A 919 -30.78 -10.71 -26.35
N ILE A 920 -29.85 -11.65 -26.21
CA ILE A 920 -30.13 -13.00 -25.76
C ILE A 920 -30.01 -13.06 -24.24
N TYR A 921 -31.15 -13.30 -23.58
CA TYR A 921 -31.20 -13.50 -22.14
C TYR A 921 -30.90 -14.96 -21.78
N ASN A 922 -30.26 -15.18 -20.63
CA ASN A 922 -30.01 -16.51 -20.06
C ASN A 922 -29.06 -17.39 -20.88
N VAL A 923 -28.06 -16.82 -21.51
CA VAL A 923 -26.93 -17.64 -22.00
C VAL A 923 -26.24 -18.24 -20.76
N PRO A 924 -26.13 -19.58 -20.65
CA PRO A 924 -25.35 -20.19 -19.57
C PRO A 924 -23.94 -19.62 -19.60
N ALA A 925 -23.43 -19.21 -18.45
CA ALA A 925 -22.03 -18.76 -18.36
C ALA A 925 -21.13 -19.84 -18.98
N PRO A 926 -20.25 -19.53 -19.93
CA PRO A 926 -19.28 -20.49 -20.42
C PRO A 926 -18.49 -20.99 -19.20
N GLY A 927 -18.41 -22.29 -19.03
CA GLY A 927 -17.62 -22.90 -17.95
C GLY A 927 -16.23 -22.29 -17.93
N MET A 928 -15.66 -22.07 -16.73
CA MET A 928 -14.38 -21.42 -16.45
C MET A 928 -13.31 -21.81 -17.46
N GLY A 929 -13.05 -20.93 -18.42
CA GLY A 929 -12.08 -21.15 -19.48
C GLY A 929 -12.27 -20.17 -20.63
N GLY A 930 -11.71 -18.97 -20.49
CA GLY A 930 -11.51 -18.02 -21.59
C GLY A 930 -12.70 -17.09 -21.86
N GLY A 931 -12.54 -15.83 -21.47
CA GLY A 931 -13.50 -14.77 -21.69
C GLY A 931 -13.89 -14.60 -23.15
N ARG A 932 -15.19 -14.58 -23.39
CA ARG A 932 -15.80 -13.94 -24.55
C ARG A 932 -16.96 -13.11 -24.03
N GLY A 933 -16.92 -11.81 -24.30
CA GLY A 933 -18.02 -10.90 -24.02
C GLY A 933 -19.31 -11.30 -24.73
N PRO A 934 -20.45 -10.68 -24.41
CA PRO A 934 -21.73 -10.97 -25.03
C PRO A 934 -21.66 -10.79 -26.56
N ILE A 935 -22.13 -11.78 -27.28
CA ILE A 935 -22.26 -11.70 -28.76
C ILE A 935 -23.50 -10.87 -29.06
N ILE A 936 -23.31 -9.69 -29.60
CA ILE A 936 -24.41 -8.89 -30.17
C ILE A 936 -24.71 -9.47 -31.53
N ILE A 937 -25.88 -10.11 -31.71
CA ILE A 937 -26.37 -10.53 -33.01
C ILE A 937 -27.25 -9.41 -33.53
N GLY A 938 -26.72 -8.60 -34.43
CA GLY A 938 -27.53 -7.64 -35.17
C GLY A 938 -28.51 -8.35 -36.07
N ALA A 939 -29.73 -7.80 -36.25
CA ALA A 939 -30.73 -8.27 -37.18
C ALA A 939 -30.11 -8.33 -38.58
N GLN A 940 -30.03 -9.50 -39.18
CA GLN A 940 -29.79 -9.63 -40.62
C GLN A 940 -31.03 -9.22 -41.39
N GLU A 941 -30.93 -8.15 -42.15
CA GLU A 941 -31.89 -7.89 -43.23
C GLU A 941 -31.83 -9.09 -44.21
N SER A 942 -32.96 -9.70 -44.38
CA SER A 942 -33.16 -10.74 -45.40
C SER A 942 -33.02 -10.14 -46.80
N SER A 943 -31.85 -10.27 -47.43
CA SER A 943 -31.74 -10.18 -48.86
C SER A 943 -31.52 -11.58 -49.43
N SER A 944 -32.56 -12.15 -49.97
CA SER A 944 -32.55 -13.32 -50.86
C SER A 944 -31.67 -13.08 -52.05
N ASN A 945 -30.65 -13.90 -52.27
CA ASN A 945 -30.41 -14.61 -53.51
C ASN A 945 -29.24 -15.59 -53.45
N PRO A 946 -29.41 -16.78 -53.98
CA PRO A 946 -28.36 -17.78 -53.99
C PRO A 946 -27.63 -17.78 -55.34
N VAL A 947 -26.34 -17.77 -55.34
CA VAL A 947 -25.52 -18.30 -56.45
C VAL A 947 -24.37 -19.10 -55.87
N GLY A 948 -24.39 -20.36 -56.19
CA GLY A 948 -23.32 -21.30 -55.89
C GLY A 948 -22.17 -21.18 -56.88
N SER A 949 -21.05 -21.74 -56.50
CA SER A 949 -20.16 -22.67 -57.21
C SER A 949 -18.80 -22.76 -56.48
N GLU A 950 -18.58 -23.89 -55.93
CA GLU A 950 -17.48 -24.82 -56.31
C GLU A 950 -16.03 -24.32 -56.29
N VAL A 951 -15.33 -25.04 -55.52
CA VAL A 951 -13.88 -25.34 -55.27
C VAL A 951 -13.09 -25.57 -56.62
N PRO A 952 -11.74 -25.49 -56.69
CA PRO A 952 -10.91 -26.38 -55.84
C PRO A 952 -10.06 -25.71 -54.80
#